data_3fc7f10c989c9401ceabeb032aa121a9
#
_entry.id   3fc7f10c989c9401ceabeb032aa121a9
#
_cell.length_a   1.000
_cell.length_b   1.000
_cell.length_c   1.000
_cell.angle_alpha   90.00
_cell.angle_beta   90.00
_cell.angle_gamma   90.00
#
_symmetry.space_group_name_H-M   'P 1'
#
loop_
_entity.id
_entity.type
_entity.pdbx_description
1 polymer ?
#
loop_
_entity_poly.entity_id
_entity_poly.type
_entity_poly.pdbx_seq_one_letter_code
_entity_poly.pdbx_strand_id
1 'polypeptide(L)'
;MIAPLKWLLSYTDLNINSKEEIHALASEMTLTGTKVEEVVSRGEEINKVVVAKCLEVRRHENSDHLFVCKLDIGAEEPIQIITGARNMRVGAYVPAALDGSTIAGGRTIKAGKLRGLESNGMMCSFEEIGLDCNDYEGGNNDGIMILQDLGEFRDYSESDFEKLIGMDIIPALGADGTIIDFEVTSNRADCFSMLGLAREAAITMKGHFKKPEVKVKEESEIRAADVLDVEVQAPDLCPRYAARVVTNVKIGPSPKWMKERLQAAGVRSINNIVDITNYVMLEYGQPMHAFDKRTIEGNKIIVRRAADGEKLTTLDEQERTLDRSVLVIADAAKGSAIAGVMGGLHSEIEPDTTEIVFESAVFDAVTVRKGAKKVGLRTEASSRFEKGLDIVTCLEALDRAAQLVEELGAGKVCKGVIDRCAGEKEERRISCSVEGINTFIGISATQQEMENILTDLECRPHFDAGYVIPPSFRGDLLCSADIAEEIARFYGYNKIESRLLTGCATTLGHRNRKQKIQDRIRKLMTGLGYNEMLTFSFVSPSVFGKLNLPEESDLRDAVVIQNPLGEDYSILRTTMLPSLLESLSNNHAHRVEEASLFEISYVYLKTDQYPNELPEHRELLTFGGYAGNGKADFFSFKGDVETLLNALKITKYEFEPEKNLPYMHPGRTARLLIGGKDAGFFGQIHPVIAQKWDCPENTFAAVLRTNALADNIIDVPKNKELPKFPAVTRDIAVVLDANVPAGYVERMIRERGGKALESCT
;
A
#
# COMPACT_ATOMS: atom_id res chain seq x y z
N MET A 1 7.09 8.05 -5.24
CA MET A 1 7.40 9.45 -5.69
C MET A 1 7.99 9.37 -7.09
N ILE A 2 7.21 9.86 -8.05
CA ILE A 2 7.63 9.87 -9.45
C ILE A 2 8.63 11.01 -9.67
N ALA A 3 9.85 10.67 -10.09
CA ALA A 3 10.92 11.63 -10.31
C ALA A 3 11.47 11.54 -11.74
N PRO A 4 11.22 12.57 -12.60
CA PRO A 4 11.87 12.66 -13.90
C PRO A 4 13.38 12.83 -13.74
N LEU A 5 14.16 11.91 -14.31
CA LEU A 5 15.62 11.85 -14.12
C LEU A 5 16.32 13.15 -14.53
N LYS A 6 15.94 13.72 -15.68
CA LYS A 6 16.51 14.99 -16.16
C LYS A 6 16.29 16.13 -15.16
N TRP A 7 15.12 16.18 -14.52
CA TRP A 7 14.82 17.20 -13.51
C TRP A 7 15.62 16.96 -12.23
N LEU A 8 15.64 15.74 -11.71
CA LEU A 8 16.44 15.36 -10.55
C LEU A 8 17.92 15.70 -10.76
N LEU A 9 18.52 15.30 -11.87
CA LEU A 9 19.92 15.54 -12.20
C LEU A 9 20.26 17.03 -12.38
N SER A 10 19.28 17.91 -12.68
CA SER A 10 19.53 19.35 -12.81
C SER A 10 20.00 19.99 -11.48
N TYR A 11 19.82 19.32 -10.34
CA TYR A 11 20.29 19.73 -9.02
C TYR A 11 21.57 19.00 -8.56
N THR A 12 22.27 18.36 -9.49
CA THR A 12 23.53 17.66 -9.20
C THR A 12 24.60 17.99 -10.23
N ASP A 13 25.82 17.51 -10.02
CA ASP A 13 26.87 17.49 -11.04
C ASP A 13 27.03 16.10 -11.68
N LEU A 14 26.11 15.19 -11.40
CA LEU A 14 26.11 13.84 -11.94
C LEU A 14 25.82 13.87 -13.46
N ASN A 15 26.57 13.07 -14.19
CA ASN A 15 26.38 12.88 -15.62
C ASN A 15 25.98 11.44 -15.89
N ILE A 16 24.68 11.17 -15.91
CA ILE A 16 24.07 9.84 -16.06
C ILE A 16 23.23 9.86 -17.34
N ASN A 17 23.68 9.13 -18.37
CA ASN A 17 23.07 9.16 -19.69
C ASN A 17 22.80 7.76 -20.26
N SER A 18 23.58 6.74 -19.87
CA SER A 18 23.40 5.39 -20.38
C SER A 18 22.41 4.60 -19.50
N LYS A 19 21.82 3.56 -20.07
CA LYS A 19 20.92 2.65 -19.31
C LYS A 19 21.62 1.99 -18.14
N GLU A 20 22.88 1.59 -18.34
CA GLU A 20 23.71 0.97 -17.34
C GLU A 20 23.94 1.92 -16.16
N GLU A 21 24.21 3.20 -16.41
CA GLU A 21 24.37 4.22 -15.37
C GLU A 21 23.07 4.52 -14.63
N ILE A 22 21.93 4.53 -15.35
CA ILE A 22 20.60 4.71 -14.74
C ILE A 22 20.26 3.53 -13.81
N HIS A 23 20.51 2.30 -14.26
CA HIS A 23 20.31 1.11 -13.42
C HIS A 23 21.27 1.07 -12.22
N ALA A 24 22.51 1.55 -12.40
CA ALA A 24 23.47 1.68 -11.30
C ALA A 24 22.96 2.71 -10.27
N LEU A 25 22.48 3.88 -10.69
CA LEU A 25 21.87 4.86 -9.81
C LEU A 25 20.69 4.26 -9.03
N ALA A 26 19.77 3.59 -9.72
CA ALA A 26 18.59 2.98 -9.09
C ALA A 26 18.98 1.91 -8.05
N SER A 27 19.99 1.10 -8.36
CA SER A 27 20.50 0.06 -7.47
C SER A 27 21.18 0.66 -6.24
N GLU A 28 22.06 1.64 -6.43
CA GLU A 28 22.81 2.28 -5.33
C GLU A 28 21.88 3.11 -4.44
N MET A 29 20.89 3.82 -5.00
CA MET A 29 19.85 4.52 -4.21
C MET A 29 19.06 3.55 -3.34
N THR A 30 18.71 2.38 -3.87
CA THR A 30 18.05 1.32 -3.08
C THR A 30 18.95 0.80 -1.96
N LEU A 31 20.24 0.58 -2.23
CA LEU A 31 21.20 0.11 -1.24
C LEU A 31 21.45 1.13 -0.13
N THR A 32 21.39 2.43 -0.43
CA THR A 32 21.54 3.50 0.55
C THR A 32 20.22 3.90 1.25
N GLY A 33 19.12 3.16 1.01
CA GLY A 33 17.87 3.28 1.77
C GLY A 33 16.74 4.05 1.10
N THR A 34 16.96 4.56 -0.12
CA THR A 34 15.90 5.20 -0.92
C THR A 34 15.48 4.23 -2.04
N LYS A 35 14.53 3.35 -1.73
CA LYS A 35 14.15 2.24 -2.62
C LYS A 35 13.58 2.75 -3.94
N VAL A 36 14.09 2.21 -5.03
CA VAL A 36 13.52 2.37 -6.37
C VAL A 36 12.57 1.20 -6.65
N GLU A 37 11.31 1.51 -6.94
CA GLU A 37 10.30 0.52 -7.34
C GLU A 37 10.42 0.21 -8.83
N GLU A 38 10.51 1.23 -9.66
CA GLU A 38 10.52 1.08 -11.09
C GLU A 38 11.36 2.16 -11.78
N VAL A 39 11.97 1.79 -12.90
CA VAL A 39 12.62 2.71 -13.84
C VAL A 39 11.90 2.60 -15.17
N VAL A 40 11.22 3.66 -15.59
CA VAL A 40 10.44 3.70 -16.82
C VAL A 40 11.11 4.64 -17.81
N SER A 41 11.57 4.11 -18.93
CA SER A 41 12.04 4.91 -20.05
C SER A 41 10.89 5.14 -21.03
N ARG A 42 10.32 6.34 -21.02
CA ARG A 42 9.21 6.70 -21.89
C ARG A 42 9.64 6.63 -23.35
N GLY A 43 8.79 6.05 -24.19
CA GLY A 43 8.98 5.98 -25.63
C GLY A 43 10.00 4.96 -26.12
N GLU A 44 10.67 4.19 -25.26
CA GLU A 44 11.60 3.12 -25.70
C GLU A 44 10.94 2.00 -26.50
N GLU A 45 9.65 1.74 -26.22
CA GLU A 45 8.87 0.76 -26.99
C GLU A 45 8.52 1.25 -28.40
N ILE A 46 8.58 2.57 -28.62
CA ILE A 46 8.18 3.20 -29.87
C ILE A 46 9.40 3.41 -30.75
N ASN A 47 9.38 2.83 -31.92
CA ASN A 47 10.49 2.96 -32.86
C ASN A 47 9.98 3.23 -34.26
N LYS A 48 10.65 4.14 -34.98
CA LYS A 48 10.30 4.57 -36.35
C LYS A 48 8.87 5.09 -36.51
N VAL A 49 8.35 5.77 -35.48
CA VAL A 49 7.14 6.57 -35.58
C VAL A 49 7.51 8.01 -35.66
N VAL A 50 7.28 8.62 -36.81
CA VAL A 50 7.75 9.98 -37.11
C VAL A 50 6.61 10.96 -37.31
N VAL A 51 6.87 12.25 -37.13
CA VAL A 51 5.94 13.31 -37.48
C VAL A 51 5.84 13.40 -39.01
N ALA A 52 4.63 13.33 -39.53
CA ALA A 52 4.34 13.42 -40.95
C ALA A 52 3.31 14.52 -41.25
N LYS A 53 3.50 15.27 -42.35
CA LYS A 53 2.52 16.25 -42.86
C LYS A 53 1.61 15.61 -43.89
N CYS A 54 0.32 15.74 -43.72
CA CYS A 54 -0.67 15.23 -44.69
C CYS A 54 -0.78 16.18 -45.89
N LEU A 55 -0.36 15.72 -47.07
CA LEU A 55 -0.38 16.50 -48.32
C LEU A 55 -1.69 16.33 -49.08
N GLU A 56 -2.29 15.12 -49.06
CA GLU A 56 -3.48 14.76 -49.81
C GLU A 56 -4.35 13.78 -49.01
N VAL A 57 -5.68 13.99 -49.02
CA VAL A 57 -6.68 13.06 -48.47
C VAL A 57 -7.73 12.80 -49.54
N ARG A 58 -7.92 11.54 -49.95
CA ARG A 58 -9.00 11.14 -50.88
C ARG A 58 -9.68 9.90 -50.39
N ARG A 59 -10.97 9.69 -50.75
CA ARG A 59 -11.70 8.47 -50.44
C ARG A 59 -11.09 7.29 -51.21
N HIS A 60 -11.11 6.11 -50.55
CA HIS A 60 -10.71 4.86 -51.18
C HIS A 60 -11.75 4.41 -52.19
N GLU A 61 -11.37 4.05 -53.41
CA GLU A 61 -12.30 3.73 -54.52
C GLU A 61 -13.19 2.49 -54.20
N ASN A 62 -12.67 1.54 -53.43
CA ASN A 62 -13.35 0.30 -53.11
C ASN A 62 -13.78 0.21 -51.61
N SER A 63 -14.02 1.36 -50.94
CA SER A 63 -14.43 1.39 -49.52
C SER A 63 -15.13 2.67 -49.12
N ASP A 64 -16.22 2.53 -48.38
CA ASP A 64 -17.04 3.65 -47.87
C ASP A 64 -16.42 4.34 -46.63
N HIS A 65 -15.47 3.70 -45.96
CA HIS A 65 -14.92 4.18 -44.67
C HIS A 65 -13.39 4.32 -44.68
N LEU A 66 -12.72 4.06 -45.80
CA LEU A 66 -11.27 4.22 -45.88
C LEU A 66 -10.90 5.47 -46.65
N PHE A 67 -9.84 6.10 -46.18
CA PHE A 67 -9.19 7.24 -46.83
C PHE A 67 -7.77 6.87 -47.22
N VAL A 68 -7.33 7.36 -48.40
CA VAL A 68 -5.95 7.25 -48.90
C VAL A 68 -5.30 8.61 -48.69
N CYS A 69 -4.25 8.61 -47.88
CA CYS A 69 -3.49 9.83 -47.55
C CYS A 69 -2.07 9.76 -48.14
N LYS A 70 -1.59 10.87 -48.67
CA LYS A 70 -0.18 11.06 -48.98
C LYS A 70 0.46 11.89 -47.88
N LEU A 71 1.54 11.38 -47.33
CA LEU A 71 2.25 11.98 -46.19
C LEU A 71 3.67 12.34 -46.56
N ASP A 72 4.08 13.56 -46.25
CA ASP A 72 5.46 14.00 -46.23
C ASP A 72 6.08 13.59 -44.87
N ILE A 73 7.12 12.80 -44.93
CA ILE A 73 7.89 12.31 -43.76
C ILE A 73 9.33 12.88 -43.76
N GLY A 74 9.62 13.90 -44.57
CA GLY A 74 10.97 14.46 -44.75
C GLY A 74 11.88 13.62 -45.67
N ALA A 75 11.33 12.65 -46.42
CA ALA A 75 12.03 11.85 -47.39
C ALA A 75 11.88 12.49 -48.81
N GLU A 76 12.68 12.00 -49.79
CA GLU A 76 12.62 12.52 -51.18
C GLU A 76 11.23 12.37 -51.82
N GLU A 77 10.49 11.29 -51.47
CA GLU A 77 9.14 11.05 -51.98
C GLU A 77 8.13 10.86 -50.83
N PRO A 78 6.91 11.43 -50.94
CA PRO A 78 5.85 11.22 -50.01
C PRO A 78 5.38 9.76 -50.00
N ILE A 79 5.03 9.23 -48.80
CA ILE A 79 4.50 7.89 -48.64
C ILE A 79 2.96 7.87 -48.68
N GLN A 80 2.38 6.74 -49.10
CA GLN A 80 0.95 6.51 -49.07
C GLN A 80 0.57 5.67 -47.86
N ILE A 81 -0.38 6.16 -47.07
CA ILE A 81 -0.98 5.41 -45.95
C ILE A 81 -2.52 5.41 -46.09
N ILE A 82 -3.15 4.26 -45.80
CA ILE A 82 -4.60 4.10 -45.83
C ILE A 82 -5.10 4.03 -44.37
N THR A 83 -6.12 4.84 -44.05
CA THR A 83 -6.70 4.91 -42.72
C THR A 83 -8.22 4.84 -42.74
N GLY A 84 -8.80 4.34 -41.64
CA GLY A 84 -10.23 4.41 -41.36
C GLY A 84 -10.65 5.64 -40.53
N ALA A 85 -9.69 6.43 -40.06
CA ALA A 85 -9.97 7.58 -39.23
C ALA A 85 -10.63 8.72 -40.02
N ARG A 86 -11.65 9.32 -39.42
CA ARG A 86 -12.46 10.36 -40.07
C ARG A 86 -11.96 11.78 -39.84
N ASN A 87 -11.05 11.97 -38.89
CA ASN A 87 -10.53 13.28 -38.51
C ASN A 87 -9.36 13.78 -39.35
N MET A 88 -8.92 13.00 -40.37
CA MET A 88 -7.83 13.42 -41.27
C MET A 88 -8.21 14.57 -42.16
N ARG A 89 -7.26 15.52 -42.28
CA ARG A 89 -7.38 16.69 -43.14
C ARG A 89 -6.02 17.03 -43.83
N VAL A 90 -6.07 17.66 -44.97
CA VAL A 90 -4.88 18.18 -45.64
C VAL A 90 -4.21 19.22 -44.74
N GLY A 91 -2.89 19.20 -44.65
CA GLY A 91 -2.11 20.05 -43.77
C GLY A 91 -1.99 19.57 -42.32
N ALA A 92 -2.63 18.45 -41.95
CA ALA A 92 -2.50 17.87 -40.59
C ALA A 92 -1.08 17.31 -40.38
N TYR A 93 -0.51 17.57 -39.20
CA TYR A 93 0.74 16.94 -38.74
C TYR A 93 0.36 15.80 -37.78
N VAL A 94 0.81 14.58 -38.10
CA VAL A 94 0.35 13.35 -37.46
C VAL A 94 1.51 12.39 -37.20
N PRO A 95 1.41 11.52 -36.20
CA PRO A 95 2.37 10.41 -36.03
C PRO A 95 2.17 9.37 -37.15
N ALA A 96 3.21 9.02 -37.84
CA ALA A 96 3.24 7.99 -38.88
C ALA A 96 4.21 6.88 -38.50
N ALA A 97 3.69 5.70 -38.21
CA ALA A 97 4.45 4.48 -38.02
C ALA A 97 4.86 3.90 -39.38
N LEU A 98 6.16 3.89 -39.64
CA LEU A 98 6.73 3.45 -40.90
C LEU A 98 6.85 1.91 -40.98
N ASP A 99 7.22 1.37 -42.14
CA ASP A 99 7.50 -0.06 -42.31
C ASP A 99 8.59 -0.53 -41.34
N GLY A 100 8.29 -1.60 -40.59
CA GLY A 100 9.18 -2.15 -39.56
C GLY A 100 9.20 -1.34 -38.25
N SER A 101 8.30 -0.36 -38.08
CA SER A 101 8.13 0.36 -36.79
C SER A 101 7.54 -0.54 -35.71
N THR A 102 7.84 -0.19 -34.45
CA THR A 102 7.20 -0.77 -33.28
C THR A 102 6.35 0.30 -32.59
N ILE A 103 5.13 -0.02 -32.26
CA ILE A 103 4.17 0.81 -31.53
C ILE A 103 3.87 0.21 -30.15
N ALA A 104 3.11 0.90 -29.33
CA ALA A 104 2.76 0.47 -27.97
C ALA A 104 2.25 -0.98 -27.93
N GLY A 105 2.66 -1.70 -26.88
CA GLY A 105 2.37 -3.14 -26.73
C GLY A 105 3.22 -4.04 -27.64
N GLY A 106 4.33 -3.55 -28.19
CA GLY A 106 5.29 -4.34 -28.97
C GLY A 106 4.81 -4.75 -30.38
N ARG A 107 3.72 -4.14 -30.88
CA ARG A 107 3.19 -4.47 -32.21
C ARG A 107 4.07 -3.87 -33.31
N THR A 108 4.48 -4.70 -34.26
CA THR A 108 5.26 -4.26 -35.43
C THR A 108 4.33 -3.93 -36.58
N ILE A 109 4.50 -2.73 -37.17
CA ILE A 109 3.79 -2.27 -38.36
C ILE A 109 4.57 -2.71 -39.60
N LYS A 110 3.89 -3.24 -40.60
CA LYS A 110 4.46 -3.64 -41.88
C LYS A 110 3.70 -3.02 -43.02
N ALA A 111 4.45 -2.60 -44.05
CA ALA A 111 3.85 -2.21 -45.31
C ALA A 111 3.00 -3.35 -45.90
N GLY A 112 1.87 -3.02 -46.47
CA GLY A 112 0.94 -4.01 -46.98
C GLY A 112 -0.06 -3.44 -47.98
N LYS A 113 -1.00 -4.29 -48.42
CA LYS A 113 -2.09 -3.84 -49.32
C LYS A 113 -3.43 -3.87 -48.57
N LEU A 114 -4.13 -2.76 -48.56
CA LEU A 114 -5.49 -2.62 -48.03
C LEU A 114 -6.46 -2.45 -49.21
N ARG A 115 -7.34 -3.42 -49.43
CA ARG A 115 -8.31 -3.46 -50.53
C ARG A 115 -7.71 -3.13 -51.93
N GLY A 116 -6.48 -3.62 -52.18
CA GLY A 116 -5.81 -3.51 -53.48
C GLY A 116 -4.84 -2.32 -53.64
N LEU A 117 -4.86 -1.34 -52.75
CA LEU A 117 -3.90 -0.22 -52.72
C LEU A 117 -2.82 -0.45 -51.66
N GLU A 118 -1.63 0.06 -51.94
CA GLU A 118 -0.48 -0.06 -51.03
C GLU A 118 -0.62 0.93 -49.88
N SER A 119 -0.29 0.47 -48.65
CA SER A 119 -0.17 1.28 -47.44
C SER A 119 1.20 1.05 -46.82
N ASN A 120 2.04 2.08 -46.81
CA ASN A 120 3.45 2.00 -46.41
C ASN A 120 3.66 2.30 -44.89
N GLY A 121 2.65 2.01 -44.09
CA GLY A 121 2.67 2.25 -42.65
C GLY A 121 1.28 2.48 -42.08
N MET A 122 1.21 3.08 -40.91
CA MET A 122 -0.01 3.39 -40.19
C MET A 122 0.10 4.77 -39.50
N MET A 123 -0.95 5.56 -39.55
CA MET A 123 -1.08 6.77 -38.74
C MET A 123 -1.59 6.40 -37.36
N CYS A 124 -1.04 6.97 -36.29
CA CYS A 124 -1.28 6.53 -34.93
C CYS A 124 -2.17 7.49 -34.13
N SER A 125 -2.97 6.91 -33.24
CA SER A 125 -3.65 7.57 -32.13
C SER A 125 -2.73 7.73 -30.91
N PHE A 126 -3.21 8.33 -29.84
CA PHE A 126 -2.49 8.41 -28.57
C PHE A 126 -2.17 7.02 -28.00
N GLU A 127 -3.15 6.14 -27.96
CA GLU A 127 -3.01 4.78 -27.43
C GLU A 127 -1.93 3.96 -28.18
N GLU A 128 -1.85 4.14 -29.50
CA GLU A 128 -0.89 3.39 -30.34
C GLU A 128 0.56 3.87 -30.16
N ILE A 129 0.77 5.06 -29.63
CA ILE A 129 2.09 5.56 -29.24
C ILE A 129 2.33 5.52 -27.71
N GLY A 130 1.42 4.85 -26.94
CA GLY A 130 1.58 4.64 -25.51
C GLY A 130 1.40 5.89 -24.65
N LEU A 131 0.61 6.86 -25.12
CA LEU A 131 0.31 8.10 -24.39
C LEU A 131 -1.18 8.17 -24.05
N ASP A 132 -1.50 8.82 -22.92
CA ASP A 132 -2.89 9.13 -22.55
C ASP A 132 -3.29 10.47 -23.15
N CYS A 133 -4.39 10.51 -23.91
CA CYS A 133 -4.92 11.74 -24.49
C CYS A 133 -5.32 12.78 -23.44
N ASN A 134 -5.69 12.33 -22.21
CA ASN A 134 -6.06 13.23 -21.13
C ASN A 134 -4.89 14.07 -20.60
N ASP A 135 -3.66 13.64 -20.84
CA ASP A 135 -2.45 14.38 -20.48
C ASP A 135 -2.18 15.60 -21.40
N TYR A 136 -2.92 15.72 -22.50
CA TYR A 136 -2.72 16.74 -23.53
C TYR A 136 -3.99 17.58 -23.70
N GLU A 137 -3.89 18.89 -23.59
CA GLU A 137 -5.00 19.82 -23.87
C GLU A 137 -5.45 19.66 -25.33
N GLY A 138 -6.72 19.36 -25.56
CA GLY A 138 -7.26 19.07 -26.89
C GLY A 138 -7.06 17.64 -27.38
N GLY A 139 -6.42 16.79 -26.56
CA GLY A 139 -6.25 15.37 -26.87
C GLY A 139 -7.58 14.64 -26.98
N ASN A 140 -7.68 13.72 -27.95
CA ASN A 140 -8.89 12.92 -28.19
C ASN A 140 -8.49 11.50 -28.63
N ASN A 141 -9.18 10.50 -28.11
CA ASN A 141 -9.02 9.09 -28.50
C ASN A 141 -9.78 8.71 -29.77
N ASP A 142 -10.68 9.58 -30.27
CA ASP A 142 -11.46 9.32 -31.47
C ASP A 142 -10.65 9.66 -32.74
N GLY A 143 -9.85 8.73 -33.21
CA GLY A 143 -9.10 8.87 -34.46
C GLY A 143 -7.60 9.04 -34.29
N ILE A 144 -6.96 9.66 -35.28
CA ILE A 144 -5.52 9.89 -35.29
C ILE A 144 -5.18 11.12 -34.47
N MET A 145 -4.03 11.08 -33.76
CA MET A 145 -3.49 12.27 -33.14
C MET A 145 -3.13 13.32 -34.19
N ILE A 146 -3.59 14.56 -34.01
CA ILE A 146 -3.24 15.70 -34.85
C ILE A 146 -2.55 16.74 -33.97
N LEU A 147 -1.27 17.05 -34.25
CA LEU A 147 -0.46 17.88 -33.37
C LEU A 147 -1.02 19.30 -33.22
N GLN A 148 -1.59 19.87 -34.32
CA GLN A 148 -2.16 21.22 -34.28
C GLN A 148 -3.40 21.33 -33.33
N ASP A 149 -4.04 20.22 -33.02
CA ASP A 149 -5.22 20.22 -32.13
C ASP A 149 -4.80 20.21 -30.65
N LEU A 150 -3.51 20.02 -30.36
CA LEU A 150 -2.96 19.95 -29.01
C LEU A 150 -2.53 21.34 -28.49
N GLY A 151 -2.83 21.61 -27.24
CA GLY A 151 -2.50 22.87 -26.59
C GLY A 151 -1.00 23.18 -26.56
N GLU A 152 -0.15 22.15 -26.54
CA GLU A 152 1.31 22.22 -26.57
C GLU A 152 1.83 22.91 -27.85
N PHE A 153 1.10 22.83 -28.93
CA PHE A 153 1.45 23.38 -30.25
C PHE A 153 0.67 24.63 -30.64
N ARG A 154 -0.12 25.19 -29.70
CA ARG A 154 -1.00 26.38 -29.97
C ARG A 154 -0.25 27.58 -30.52
N ASP A 155 0.97 27.79 -30.07
CA ASP A 155 1.83 28.94 -30.46
C ASP A 155 2.79 28.62 -31.61
N TYR A 156 2.73 27.41 -32.20
CA TYR A 156 3.58 27.01 -33.30
C TYR A 156 3.13 27.65 -34.61
N SER A 157 4.06 28.28 -35.30
CA SER A 157 3.88 28.71 -36.70
C SER A 157 4.00 27.51 -37.65
N GLU A 158 3.53 27.68 -38.89
CA GLU A 158 3.74 26.66 -39.93
C GLU A 158 5.21 26.27 -40.09
N SER A 159 6.12 27.24 -40.02
CA SER A 159 7.57 26.98 -40.11
C SER A 159 8.11 26.17 -38.92
N ASP A 160 7.44 26.19 -37.76
CA ASP A 160 7.85 25.40 -36.60
C ASP A 160 7.37 23.96 -36.76
N PHE A 161 6.15 23.75 -37.25
CA PHE A 161 5.68 22.43 -37.62
C PHE A 161 6.51 21.77 -38.72
N GLU A 162 6.95 22.54 -39.73
CA GLU A 162 7.81 22.01 -40.81
C GLU A 162 9.13 21.45 -40.30
N LYS A 163 9.68 22.00 -39.21
CA LYS A 163 10.92 21.50 -38.59
C LYS A 163 10.70 20.15 -37.87
N LEU A 164 9.48 19.81 -37.56
CA LEU A 164 9.16 18.53 -36.91
C LEU A 164 9.04 17.36 -37.88
N ILE A 165 8.85 17.63 -39.20
CA ILE A 165 8.66 16.57 -40.20
C ILE A 165 9.87 15.63 -40.19
N GLY A 166 9.60 14.32 -40.04
CA GLY A 166 10.63 13.28 -40.00
C GLY A 166 11.28 13.07 -38.63
N MET A 167 11.00 13.93 -37.65
CA MET A 167 11.46 13.70 -36.28
C MET A 167 10.67 12.56 -35.64
N ASP A 168 11.31 11.80 -34.73
CA ASP A 168 10.59 10.83 -33.90
C ASP A 168 9.51 11.54 -33.09
N ILE A 169 8.31 10.93 -33.02
CA ILE A 169 7.12 11.52 -32.39
C ILE A 169 7.31 11.77 -30.90
N ILE A 170 8.00 10.88 -30.19
CA ILE A 170 8.16 10.97 -28.73
C ILE A 170 8.99 12.20 -28.35
N PRO A 171 10.19 12.43 -28.89
CA PRO A 171 10.93 13.68 -28.69
C PRO A 171 10.20 14.93 -29.22
N ALA A 172 9.47 14.83 -30.33
CA ALA A 172 8.70 15.95 -30.86
C ALA A 172 7.60 16.44 -29.91
N LEU A 173 7.00 15.50 -29.17
CA LEU A 173 6.01 15.78 -28.10
C LEU A 173 6.67 16.18 -26.77
N GLY A 174 8.00 16.08 -26.62
CA GLY A 174 8.67 16.24 -25.32
C GLY A 174 8.33 15.13 -24.32
N ALA A 175 7.84 14.00 -24.82
CA ALA A 175 7.44 12.85 -24.01
C ALA A 175 8.60 11.86 -23.77
N ASP A 176 9.82 12.19 -24.23
CA ASP A 176 11.02 11.40 -24.01
C ASP A 176 11.56 11.59 -22.60
N GLY A 177 12.19 10.57 -22.07
CA GLY A 177 12.95 10.65 -20.82
C GLY A 177 12.70 9.47 -19.89
N THR A 178 13.62 9.36 -18.93
CA THR A 178 13.53 8.33 -17.90
C THR A 178 12.86 8.89 -16.66
N ILE A 179 11.96 8.12 -16.11
CA ILE A 179 11.28 8.37 -14.85
C ILE A 179 11.73 7.29 -13.87
N ILE A 180 12.05 7.68 -12.66
CA ILE A 180 12.32 6.77 -11.56
C ILE A 180 11.18 6.90 -10.55
N ASP A 181 10.53 5.80 -10.22
CA ASP A 181 9.56 5.77 -9.13
C ASP A 181 10.22 5.28 -7.85
N PHE A 182 10.20 6.16 -6.83
CA PHE A 182 10.78 5.91 -5.53
C PHE A 182 9.71 5.56 -4.50
N GLU A 183 9.88 4.44 -3.80
CA GLU A 183 9.12 4.14 -2.58
C GLU A 183 9.74 4.88 -1.38
N VAL A 184 9.24 6.07 -1.13
CA VAL A 184 9.73 6.91 -0.02
C VAL A 184 9.04 6.51 1.28
N THR A 185 9.84 6.13 2.27
CA THR A 185 9.35 5.77 3.62
C THR A 185 8.79 6.98 4.37
N SER A 186 7.90 6.75 5.33
CA SER A 186 7.20 7.85 6.03
C SER A 186 8.09 8.72 6.92
N ASN A 187 9.27 8.26 7.30
CA ASN A 187 10.26 9.04 8.06
C ASN A 187 11.05 10.01 7.18
N ARG A 188 11.14 9.77 5.87
CA ARG A 188 11.91 10.57 4.92
C ARG A 188 11.02 11.60 4.20
N ALA A 189 10.40 12.50 4.96
CA ALA A 189 9.58 13.58 4.42
C ALA A 189 10.34 14.46 3.41
N ASP A 190 11.64 14.66 3.60
CA ASP A 190 12.54 15.40 2.71
C ASP A 190 12.61 14.80 1.28
N CYS A 191 12.55 13.48 1.16
CA CYS A 191 12.61 12.76 -0.13
C CYS A 191 11.29 12.79 -0.93
N PHE A 192 10.20 13.38 -0.38
CA PHE A 192 9.01 13.70 -1.17
C PHE A 192 9.19 14.97 -2.03
N SER A 193 10.42 15.22 -2.47
CA SER A 193 10.82 16.37 -3.29
C SER A 193 11.96 16.03 -4.24
N MET A 194 12.05 16.77 -5.36
CA MET A 194 13.17 16.64 -6.29
C MET A 194 14.50 17.00 -5.64
N LEU A 195 14.51 18.07 -4.80
CA LEU A 195 15.72 18.50 -4.09
C LEU A 195 16.18 17.45 -3.09
N GLY A 196 15.26 16.82 -2.32
CA GLY A 196 15.61 15.76 -1.39
C GLY A 196 16.16 14.53 -2.07
N LEU A 197 15.51 14.08 -3.15
CA LEU A 197 16.00 12.95 -3.94
C LEU A 197 17.33 13.25 -4.65
N ALA A 198 17.51 14.48 -5.14
CA ALA A 198 18.77 14.89 -5.78
C ALA A 198 19.92 14.94 -4.76
N ARG A 199 19.66 15.36 -3.53
CA ARG A 199 20.64 15.33 -2.42
C ARG A 199 21.08 13.89 -2.14
N GLU A 200 20.13 12.97 -1.96
CA GLU A 200 20.42 11.55 -1.76
C GLU A 200 21.19 10.95 -2.95
N ALA A 201 20.75 11.23 -4.17
CA ALA A 201 21.44 10.75 -5.39
C ALA A 201 22.88 11.27 -5.51
N ALA A 202 23.10 12.55 -5.21
CA ALA A 202 24.43 13.13 -5.25
C ALA A 202 25.38 12.42 -4.29
N ILE A 203 24.97 12.24 -3.02
CA ILE A 203 25.80 11.56 -2.03
C ILE A 203 26.03 10.08 -2.40
N THR A 204 24.94 9.39 -2.79
CA THR A 204 24.98 7.98 -3.20
C THR A 204 25.98 7.73 -4.32
N MET A 205 25.99 8.62 -5.33
CA MET A 205 26.86 8.52 -6.50
C MET A 205 28.17 9.28 -6.35
N LYS A 206 28.47 9.80 -5.15
CA LYS A 206 29.70 10.56 -4.82
C LYS A 206 29.88 11.82 -5.67
N GLY A 207 28.80 12.47 -6.03
CA GLY A 207 28.74 13.76 -6.67
C GLY A 207 28.39 14.87 -5.68
N HIS A 208 28.03 16.04 -6.21
CA HIS A 208 27.68 17.20 -5.40
C HIS A 208 26.23 17.65 -5.68
N PHE A 209 25.52 17.93 -4.61
CA PHE A 209 24.20 18.55 -4.65
C PHE A 209 24.31 20.06 -4.90
N LYS A 210 23.47 20.59 -5.79
CA LYS A 210 23.40 22.02 -6.14
C LYS A 210 22.03 22.57 -5.82
N LYS A 211 21.89 23.21 -4.67
CA LYS A 211 20.65 23.90 -4.29
C LYS A 211 20.42 25.08 -5.24
N PRO A 212 19.18 25.31 -5.76
CA PRO A 212 18.88 26.49 -6.58
C PRO A 212 19.05 27.78 -5.76
N GLU A 213 19.64 28.79 -6.40
CA GLU A 213 19.77 30.11 -5.79
C GLU A 213 18.45 30.88 -5.97
N VAL A 214 17.79 31.23 -4.89
CA VAL A 214 16.51 31.93 -4.90
C VAL A 214 16.73 33.42 -4.57
N LYS A 215 16.30 34.31 -5.48
CA LYS A 215 16.36 35.76 -5.34
C LYS A 215 15.05 36.38 -5.79
N VAL A 216 14.33 37.02 -4.89
CA VAL A 216 13.08 37.75 -5.18
C VAL A 216 13.41 39.23 -5.34
N LYS A 217 12.97 39.87 -6.42
CA LYS A 217 13.26 41.27 -6.74
C LYS A 217 12.30 42.24 -6.04
N GLU A 218 11.08 41.76 -5.71
CA GLU A 218 10.03 42.58 -5.08
C GLU A 218 9.69 43.89 -5.87
N GLU A 219 9.31 43.69 -7.14
CA GLU A 219 9.11 44.77 -8.11
C GLU A 219 7.88 45.68 -7.84
N SER A 220 6.95 45.28 -6.98
CA SER A 220 5.80 46.10 -6.61
C SER A 220 6.21 47.23 -5.59
N GLU A 221 5.61 48.41 -5.70
CA GLU A 221 5.78 49.45 -4.71
C GLU A 221 4.96 49.23 -3.41
N ILE A 222 4.00 48.30 -3.47
CA ILE A 222 3.09 47.96 -2.38
C ILE A 222 3.80 47.02 -1.39
N ARG A 223 3.63 47.27 -0.09
CA ARG A 223 4.09 46.34 0.95
C ARG A 223 2.99 45.33 1.23
N ALA A 224 3.38 44.03 1.30
CA ALA A 224 2.43 42.95 1.59
C ALA A 224 1.63 43.17 2.88
N ALA A 225 2.28 43.64 3.93
CA ALA A 225 1.64 43.93 5.22
C ALA A 225 0.61 45.07 5.21
N ASP A 226 0.62 45.94 4.18
CA ASP A 226 -0.35 47.04 4.06
C ASP A 226 -1.66 46.56 3.41
N VAL A 227 -1.64 45.39 2.73
CA VAL A 227 -2.78 44.88 1.94
C VAL A 227 -3.30 43.53 2.39
N LEU A 228 -2.63 42.87 3.32
CA LEU A 228 -3.04 41.59 3.90
C LEU A 228 -2.58 41.46 5.34
N ASP A 229 -3.46 40.99 6.23
CA ASP A 229 -3.11 40.56 7.59
C ASP A 229 -3.24 39.02 7.71
N VAL A 230 -2.42 38.41 8.55
CA VAL A 230 -2.47 36.99 8.87
C VAL A 230 -2.49 36.79 10.37
N GLU A 231 -3.48 36.03 10.85
CA GLU A 231 -3.64 35.65 12.24
C GLU A 231 -3.63 34.11 12.39
N VAL A 232 -2.77 33.60 13.25
CA VAL A 232 -2.75 32.17 13.60
C VAL A 232 -3.37 31.99 14.98
N GLN A 233 -4.64 31.58 15.02
CA GLN A 233 -5.38 31.31 16.27
C GLN A 233 -5.09 29.95 16.87
N ALA A 234 -4.50 29.02 16.10
CA ALA A 234 -4.12 27.67 16.53
C ALA A 234 -2.61 27.43 16.32
N PRO A 235 -1.74 28.15 17.08
CA PRO A 235 -0.29 28.03 16.91
C PRO A 235 0.28 26.66 17.28
N ASP A 236 -0.45 25.86 18.06
CA ASP A 236 -0.16 24.45 18.35
C ASP A 236 -0.32 23.54 17.14
N LEU A 237 -1.20 23.90 16.19
CA LEU A 237 -1.48 23.13 14.98
C LEU A 237 -0.88 23.75 13.71
N CYS A 238 -0.48 25.00 13.76
CA CYS A 238 0.18 25.70 12.67
C CYS A 238 1.41 26.45 13.22
N PRO A 239 2.56 25.77 13.35
CA PRO A 239 3.77 26.39 13.88
C PRO A 239 4.34 27.50 13.00
N ARG A 240 4.07 27.50 11.70
CA ARG A 240 4.43 28.58 10.79
C ARG A 240 3.40 28.75 9.69
N TYR A 241 3.03 30.01 9.42
CA TYR A 241 2.24 30.40 8.25
C TYR A 241 2.91 31.59 7.59
N ALA A 242 3.28 31.44 6.33
CA ALA A 242 3.91 32.50 5.58
C ALA A 242 3.11 32.81 4.31
N ALA A 243 3.04 34.08 3.93
CA ALA A 243 2.31 34.55 2.77
C ALA A 243 3.10 35.63 1.99
N ARG A 244 2.99 35.55 0.66
CA ARG A 244 3.43 36.64 -0.24
C ARG A 244 2.26 37.10 -1.10
N VAL A 245 2.19 38.40 -1.34
CA VAL A 245 1.18 39.01 -2.20
C VAL A 245 1.81 39.35 -3.55
N VAL A 246 1.08 39.02 -4.62
CA VAL A 246 1.47 39.37 -5.99
C VAL A 246 0.35 40.21 -6.62
N THR A 247 0.72 41.28 -7.26
CA THR A 247 -0.19 42.20 -7.96
C THR A 247 0.08 42.19 -9.48
N ASN A 248 -0.86 42.72 -10.25
CA ASN A 248 -0.78 42.74 -11.73
C ASN A 248 -0.56 41.33 -12.32
N VAL A 249 -1.22 40.36 -11.72
CA VAL A 249 -1.13 38.98 -12.19
C VAL A 249 -1.73 38.86 -13.58
N LYS A 250 -1.09 38.05 -14.40
CA LYS A 250 -1.54 37.67 -15.75
C LYS A 250 -1.65 36.16 -15.81
N ILE A 251 -2.86 35.67 -15.78
CA ILE A 251 -3.13 34.24 -15.94
C ILE A 251 -2.93 33.83 -17.39
N GLY A 252 -2.19 32.77 -17.61
CA GLY A 252 -1.88 32.25 -18.92
C GLY A 252 -1.28 30.84 -18.86
N PRO A 253 -0.93 30.26 -20.00
CA PRO A 253 -0.29 28.95 -20.03
C PRO A 253 1.12 29.01 -19.42
N SER A 254 1.52 27.92 -18.77
CA SER A 254 2.90 27.76 -18.29
C SER A 254 3.90 27.54 -19.44
N PRO A 255 5.18 27.90 -19.26
CA PRO A 255 6.19 27.66 -20.27
C PRO A 255 6.41 26.15 -20.50
N LYS A 256 6.84 25.79 -21.72
CA LYS A 256 7.02 24.39 -22.13
C LYS A 256 7.83 23.57 -21.13
N TRP A 257 8.97 24.08 -20.64
CA TRP A 257 9.82 23.35 -19.71
C TRP A 257 9.14 22.99 -18.38
N MET A 258 8.23 23.86 -17.89
CA MET A 258 7.48 23.62 -16.65
C MET A 258 6.39 22.58 -16.87
N LYS A 259 5.65 22.67 -17.98
CA LYS A 259 4.64 21.68 -18.37
C LYS A 259 5.26 20.30 -18.53
N GLU A 260 6.37 20.16 -19.25
CA GLU A 260 7.09 18.88 -19.44
C GLU A 260 7.52 18.27 -18.12
N ARG A 261 8.06 19.07 -17.17
CA ARG A 261 8.47 18.59 -15.85
C ARG A 261 7.29 18.11 -15.00
N LEU A 262 6.21 18.89 -14.96
CA LEU A 262 4.98 18.53 -14.23
C LEU A 262 4.35 17.26 -14.81
N GLN A 263 4.17 17.20 -16.12
CA GLN A 263 3.60 16.06 -16.81
C GLN A 263 4.45 14.79 -16.64
N ALA A 264 5.78 14.93 -16.71
CA ALA A 264 6.68 13.81 -16.46
C ALA A 264 6.60 13.31 -15.00
N ALA A 265 6.26 14.19 -14.06
CA ALA A 265 6.01 13.84 -12.65
C ALA A 265 4.55 13.42 -12.35
N GLY A 266 3.70 13.27 -13.39
CA GLY A 266 2.30 12.83 -13.26
C GLY A 266 1.34 13.95 -12.84
N VAL A 267 1.71 15.23 -12.99
CA VAL A 267 0.86 16.38 -12.63
C VAL A 267 0.42 17.11 -13.89
N ARG A 268 -0.90 17.24 -14.06
CA ARG A 268 -1.50 17.99 -15.18
C ARG A 268 -1.27 19.49 -15.01
N SER A 269 -0.80 20.14 -16.08
CA SER A 269 -0.71 21.61 -16.16
C SER A 269 -2.10 22.25 -16.26
N ILE A 270 -2.31 23.34 -15.54
CA ILE A 270 -3.59 24.09 -15.51
C ILE A 270 -3.38 25.52 -16.00
N ASN A 271 -2.66 26.32 -15.26
CA ASN A 271 -2.26 27.68 -15.61
C ASN A 271 -0.94 28.04 -14.89
N ASN A 272 -0.29 29.11 -15.32
CA ASN A 272 1.02 29.50 -14.82
C ASN A 272 1.10 29.65 -13.27
N ILE A 273 0.05 30.12 -12.61
CA ILE A 273 0.05 30.33 -11.15
C ILE A 273 -0.14 29.01 -10.41
N VAL A 274 -1.12 28.19 -10.80
CA VAL A 274 -1.37 26.87 -10.21
C VAL A 274 -0.18 25.94 -10.48
N ASP A 275 0.39 26.01 -11.66
CA ASP A 275 1.55 25.19 -12.02
C ASP A 275 2.81 25.58 -11.25
N ILE A 276 3.00 26.87 -10.92
CA ILE A 276 4.05 27.33 -10.00
C ILE A 276 3.88 26.65 -8.63
N THR A 277 2.67 26.62 -8.05
CA THR A 277 2.45 25.98 -6.75
C THR A 277 2.72 24.49 -6.80
N ASN A 278 2.29 23.79 -7.85
CA ASN A 278 2.56 22.37 -8.05
C ASN A 278 4.04 22.09 -8.30
N TYR A 279 4.69 22.93 -9.10
CA TYR A 279 6.12 22.82 -9.39
C TYR A 279 6.95 22.95 -8.10
N VAL A 280 6.68 23.96 -7.28
CA VAL A 280 7.40 24.17 -6.03
C VAL A 280 7.09 23.05 -5.01
N MET A 281 5.87 22.54 -4.98
CA MET A 281 5.53 21.38 -4.15
C MET A 281 6.38 20.16 -4.54
N LEU A 282 6.56 19.88 -5.82
CA LEU A 282 7.42 18.78 -6.28
C LEU A 282 8.90 19.08 -6.11
N GLU A 283 9.34 20.35 -6.33
CA GLU A 283 10.73 20.76 -6.21
C GLU A 283 11.21 20.71 -4.76
N TYR A 284 10.47 21.35 -3.82
CA TYR A 284 10.84 21.51 -2.41
C TYR A 284 10.17 20.53 -1.44
N GLY A 285 9.13 19.82 -1.87
CA GLY A 285 8.31 18.99 -0.98
C GLY A 285 7.32 19.79 -0.12
N GLN A 286 7.22 21.10 -0.35
CA GLN A 286 6.37 22.01 0.39
C GLN A 286 5.08 22.31 -0.40
N PRO A 287 3.92 21.75 -0.02
CA PRO A 287 2.67 22.12 -0.66
C PRO A 287 2.36 23.58 -0.46
N MET A 288 1.88 24.21 -1.52
CA MET A 288 1.50 25.61 -1.54
C MET A 288 0.09 25.78 -2.05
N HIS A 289 -0.52 26.91 -1.73
CA HIS A 289 -1.79 27.34 -2.28
C HIS A 289 -1.72 28.77 -2.78
N ALA A 290 -2.50 29.09 -3.80
CA ALA A 290 -2.68 30.45 -4.30
C ALA A 290 -4.16 30.84 -4.16
N PHE A 291 -4.44 31.88 -3.38
CA PHE A 291 -5.78 32.44 -3.25
C PHE A 291 -5.95 33.61 -4.20
N ASP A 292 -7.10 33.74 -4.83
CA ASP A 292 -7.50 35.02 -5.42
C ASP A 292 -7.75 36.02 -4.29
N LYS A 293 -6.93 37.07 -4.23
CA LYS A 293 -6.98 38.03 -3.14
C LYS A 293 -8.33 38.75 -3.04
N ARG A 294 -9.06 38.91 -4.17
CA ARG A 294 -10.39 39.55 -4.20
C ARG A 294 -11.42 38.78 -3.37
N THR A 295 -11.22 37.48 -3.18
CA THR A 295 -12.15 36.62 -2.45
C THR A 295 -11.90 36.55 -0.96
N ILE A 296 -10.78 37.11 -0.48
CA ILE A 296 -10.39 37.12 0.93
C ILE A 296 -11.10 38.34 1.63
N GLU A 297 -12.21 38.03 2.30
CA GLU A 297 -12.97 39.08 3.02
C GLU A 297 -12.19 39.70 4.16
N GLY A 298 -12.24 41.03 4.24
CA GLY A 298 -11.52 41.79 5.26
C GLY A 298 -10.00 41.87 5.04
N ASN A 299 -9.47 41.42 3.89
CA ASN A 299 -8.03 41.31 3.63
C ASN A 299 -7.27 40.62 4.76
N LYS A 300 -7.89 39.58 5.34
CA LYS A 300 -7.35 38.86 6.49
C LYS A 300 -7.47 37.34 6.32
N ILE A 301 -6.36 36.65 6.55
CA ILE A 301 -6.34 35.21 6.65
C ILE A 301 -6.25 34.78 8.11
N ILE A 302 -7.10 33.83 8.51
CA ILE A 302 -7.19 33.33 9.89
C ILE A 302 -7.01 31.81 9.86
N VAL A 303 -5.95 31.34 10.50
CA VAL A 303 -5.73 29.88 10.66
C VAL A 303 -6.33 29.44 11.99
N ARG A 304 -7.40 28.66 11.95
CA ARG A 304 -8.18 28.29 13.14
C ARG A 304 -8.71 26.84 13.04
N ARG A 305 -9.17 26.34 14.18
CA ARG A 305 -9.99 25.12 14.16
C ARG A 305 -11.36 25.40 13.53
N ALA A 306 -11.90 24.44 12.81
CA ALA A 306 -13.27 24.55 12.31
C ALA A 306 -14.28 24.61 13.47
N ALA A 307 -15.44 25.20 13.23
CA ALA A 307 -16.57 25.11 14.14
C ALA A 307 -17.32 23.76 13.94
N ASP A 308 -18.00 23.31 14.98
CA ASP A 308 -18.82 22.10 14.87
C ASP A 308 -19.97 22.31 13.89
N GLY A 309 -20.05 21.48 12.84
CA GLY A 309 -21.03 21.61 11.77
C GLY A 309 -20.68 22.65 10.70
N GLU A 310 -19.49 23.24 10.71
CA GLU A 310 -19.04 24.18 9.68
C GLU A 310 -19.01 23.49 8.31
N LYS A 311 -19.55 24.15 7.30
CA LYS A 311 -19.63 23.64 5.92
C LYS A 311 -18.62 24.37 5.04
N LEU A 312 -17.90 23.62 4.24
CA LEU A 312 -16.97 24.13 3.25
C LEU A 312 -17.08 23.32 1.97
N THR A 313 -17.24 24.01 0.82
CA THR A 313 -17.17 23.38 -0.50
C THR A 313 -15.75 23.43 -0.99
N THR A 314 -15.16 22.25 -1.27
CA THR A 314 -13.78 22.09 -1.73
C THR A 314 -13.68 22.17 -3.26
N LEU A 315 -12.45 22.29 -3.81
CA LEU A 315 -12.17 22.40 -5.24
C LEU A 315 -12.74 21.24 -6.10
N ASP A 316 -13.04 20.12 -5.49
CA ASP A 316 -13.74 18.98 -6.12
C ASP A 316 -15.28 19.11 -6.13
N GLU A 317 -15.80 20.32 -5.85
CA GLU A 317 -17.22 20.69 -5.82
C GLU A 317 -18.04 19.93 -4.76
N GLN A 318 -17.39 19.29 -3.76
CA GLN A 318 -18.07 18.55 -2.72
C GLN A 318 -18.25 19.42 -1.45
N GLU A 319 -19.49 19.51 -0.93
CA GLU A 319 -19.76 20.11 0.36
C GLU A 319 -19.35 19.17 1.50
N ARG A 320 -18.49 19.64 2.40
CA ARG A 320 -17.96 18.87 3.52
C ARG A 320 -18.35 19.48 4.83
N THR A 321 -18.83 18.66 5.77
CA THR A 321 -19.16 19.06 7.13
C THR A 321 -17.97 18.79 8.04
N LEU A 322 -17.51 19.85 8.71
CA LEU A 322 -16.32 19.85 9.54
C LEU A 322 -16.68 19.88 11.03
N ASP A 323 -15.69 19.62 11.88
CA ASP A 323 -15.75 19.79 13.32
C ASP A 323 -14.40 20.32 13.85
N ARG A 324 -14.31 20.55 15.17
CA ARG A 324 -13.12 21.11 15.83
C ARG A 324 -11.83 20.30 15.69
N SER A 325 -11.90 19.05 15.19
CA SER A 325 -10.72 18.24 14.91
C SER A 325 -10.03 18.62 13.62
N VAL A 326 -10.68 19.43 12.77
CA VAL A 326 -10.17 19.88 11.47
C VAL A 326 -9.62 21.29 11.58
N LEU A 327 -8.44 21.53 11.02
CA LEU A 327 -7.86 22.87 10.88
C LEU A 327 -8.32 23.47 9.55
N VAL A 328 -8.73 24.72 9.58
CA VAL A 328 -9.18 25.48 8.42
C VAL A 328 -8.39 26.76 8.26
N ILE A 329 -8.22 27.18 7.02
CA ILE A 329 -7.81 28.52 6.64
C ILE A 329 -9.09 29.27 6.31
N ALA A 330 -9.32 30.40 6.98
CA ALA A 330 -10.51 31.19 6.86
C ALA A 330 -10.16 32.64 6.55
N ASP A 331 -11.10 33.38 6.04
CA ASP A 331 -11.07 34.83 6.01
C ASP A 331 -11.85 35.44 7.20
N ALA A 332 -12.19 36.70 7.14
CA ALA A 332 -12.95 37.38 8.21
C ALA A 332 -14.39 36.87 8.37
N ALA A 333 -14.95 36.16 7.36
CA ALA A 333 -16.35 35.74 7.31
C ALA A 333 -16.54 34.21 7.27
N LYS A 334 -15.70 33.46 6.52
CA LYS A 334 -15.92 32.05 6.23
C LYS A 334 -14.62 31.23 6.12
N GLY A 335 -14.75 29.92 6.13
CA GLY A 335 -13.66 29.00 5.80
C GLY A 335 -13.34 29.05 4.29
N SER A 336 -12.06 29.17 3.95
CA SER A 336 -11.55 29.25 2.57
C SER A 336 -10.80 28.01 2.12
N ALA A 337 -10.28 27.19 3.05
CA ALA A 337 -9.61 25.92 2.73
C ALA A 337 -9.59 24.99 3.94
N ILE A 338 -9.48 23.67 3.67
CA ILE A 338 -9.11 22.68 4.69
C ILE A 338 -7.59 22.63 4.73
N ALA A 339 -7.01 23.10 5.82
CA ALA A 339 -5.57 23.28 5.96
C ALA A 339 -4.78 21.99 5.67
N GLY A 340 -3.85 22.07 4.72
CA GLY A 340 -3.01 20.96 4.28
C GLY A 340 -3.72 19.83 3.54
N VAL A 341 -5.00 19.96 3.20
CA VAL A 341 -5.77 18.93 2.49
C VAL A 341 -6.22 19.44 1.12
N MET A 342 -7.09 20.46 1.07
CA MET A 342 -7.63 20.97 -0.19
C MET A 342 -8.16 22.40 -0.04
N GLY A 343 -7.93 23.22 -1.07
CA GLY A 343 -8.49 24.55 -1.19
C GLY A 343 -10.01 24.54 -1.31
N GLY A 344 -10.64 25.67 -0.97
CA GLY A 344 -12.08 25.88 -1.19
C GLY A 344 -12.36 26.44 -2.57
N LEU A 345 -13.51 26.05 -3.13
CA LEU A 345 -13.95 26.42 -4.47
C LEU A 345 -14.04 27.96 -4.67
N HIS A 346 -14.43 28.68 -3.61
CA HIS A 346 -14.64 30.15 -3.69
C HIS A 346 -13.35 30.98 -3.71
N SER A 347 -12.20 30.39 -3.51
CA SER A 347 -10.91 31.06 -3.50
C SER A 347 -9.98 30.65 -4.66
N GLU A 348 -10.54 29.98 -5.64
CA GLU A 348 -9.84 29.49 -6.82
C GLU A 348 -9.31 30.64 -7.69
N ILE A 349 -8.23 30.37 -8.41
CA ILE A 349 -7.64 31.28 -9.39
C ILE A 349 -8.43 31.22 -10.70
N GLU A 350 -9.10 32.29 -11.01
CA GLU A 350 -9.91 32.46 -12.20
C GLU A 350 -9.11 33.18 -13.35
N PRO A 351 -9.53 33.06 -14.61
CA PRO A 351 -8.81 33.69 -15.73
C PRO A 351 -8.66 35.21 -15.63
N ASP A 352 -9.53 35.87 -14.87
CA ASP A 352 -9.52 37.32 -14.65
C ASP A 352 -8.87 37.75 -13.32
N THR A 353 -8.25 36.82 -12.60
CA THR A 353 -7.53 37.08 -11.35
C THR A 353 -6.34 38.03 -11.61
N THR A 354 -6.29 39.15 -10.88
CA THR A 354 -5.26 40.18 -10.99
C THR A 354 -4.37 40.32 -9.77
N GLU A 355 -4.80 39.82 -8.63
CA GLU A 355 -4.04 39.83 -7.37
C GLU A 355 -4.17 38.46 -6.71
N ILE A 356 -3.05 37.90 -6.25
CA ILE A 356 -3.02 36.62 -5.56
C ILE A 356 -2.27 36.73 -4.23
N VAL A 357 -2.60 35.76 -3.35
CA VAL A 357 -1.83 35.48 -2.14
C VAL A 357 -1.31 34.07 -2.23
N PHE A 358 0.03 33.93 -2.28
CA PHE A 358 0.65 32.64 -2.07
C PHE A 358 0.71 32.29 -0.59
N GLU A 359 0.30 31.09 -0.25
CA GLU A 359 0.42 30.45 1.04
C GLU A 359 1.53 29.42 1.02
N SER A 360 2.38 29.45 2.04
CA SER A 360 3.25 28.34 2.42
C SER A 360 3.19 28.19 3.93
N ALA A 361 2.84 27.02 4.41
CA ALA A 361 2.61 26.80 5.83
C ALA A 361 3.12 25.44 6.30
N VAL A 362 3.29 25.31 7.61
CA VAL A 362 3.55 24.03 8.26
C VAL A 362 2.40 23.73 9.20
N PHE A 363 1.75 22.59 9.03
CA PHE A 363 0.66 22.15 9.87
C PHE A 363 1.04 20.89 10.65
N ASP A 364 0.40 20.68 11.82
CA ASP A 364 0.60 19.46 12.59
C ASP A 364 0.21 18.22 11.78
N ALA A 365 1.17 17.31 11.60
CA ALA A 365 1.04 16.13 10.74
C ALA A 365 -0.12 15.22 11.15
N VAL A 366 -0.35 15.06 12.46
CA VAL A 366 -1.42 14.22 12.99
C VAL A 366 -2.78 14.84 12.72
N THR A 367 -2.89 16.17 12.86
CA THR A 367 -4.12 16.90 12.57
C THR A 367 -4.50 16.85 11.10
N VAL A 368 -3.53 17.06 10.20
CA VAL A 368 -3.79 16.93 8.75
C VAL A 368 -4.23 15.51 8.40
N ARG A 369 -3.52 14.49 8.89
CA ARG A 369 -3.90 13.08 8.65
C ARG A 369 -5.31 12.75 9.14
N LYS A 370 -5.67 13.21 10.35
CA LYS A 370 -7.02 12.99 10.90
C LYS A 370 -8.07 13.77 10.12
N GLY A 371 -7.78 15.01 9.75
CA GLY A 371 -8.65 15.86 8.94
C GLY A 371 -8.92 15.25 7.57
N ALA A 372 -7.88 14.85 6.86
CA ALA A 372 -7.97 14.18 5.56
C ALA A 372 -8.82 12.90 5.63
N LYS A 373 -8.59 12.05 6.64
CA LYS A 373 -9.40 10.84 6.88
C LYS A 373 -10.86 11.18 7.20
N LYS A 374 -11.12 12.23 7.98
CA LYS A 374 -12.47 12.67 8.36
C LYS A 374 -13.30 13.08 7.14
N VAL A 375 -12.71 13.84 6.24
CA VAL A 375 -13.37 14.31 5.02
C VAL A 375 -13.28 13.30 3.87
N GLY A 376 -12.61 12.17 4.05
CA GLY A 376 -12.47 11.12 3.04
C GLY A 376 -11.60 11.52 1.84
N LEU A 377 -10.64 12.44 2.04
CA LEU A 377 -9.74 12.94 0.99
C LEU A 377 -8.29 12.60 1.29
N ARG A 378 -7.60 12.10 0.28
CA ARG A 378 -6.14 11.99 0.28
C ARG A 378 -5.60 12.70 -0.94
N THR A 379 -4.77 13.72 -0.73
CA THR A 379 -4.21 14.55 -1.79
C THR A 379 -2.68 14.50 -1.73
N GLU A 380 -2.00 14.97 -2.79
CA GLU A 380 -0.54 15.14 -2.82
C GLU A 380 -0.06 16.07 -1.70
N ALA A 381 -0.85 17.10 -1.38
CA ALA A 381 -0.58 18.00 -0.26
C ALA A 381 -0.69 17.27 1.08
N SER A 382 -1.84 16.60 1.36
CA SER A 382 -2.05 15.90 2.62
C SER A 382 -1.03 14.77 2.84
N SER A 383 -0.62 14.10 1.77
CA SER A 383 0.40 13.03 1.80
C SER A 383 1.79 13.55 2.22
N ARG A 384 2.10 14.82 1.96
CA ARG A 384 3.33 15.48 2.41
C ARG A 384 3.19 16.04 3.82
N PHE A 385 2.12 16.78 4.11
CA PHE A 385 1.88 17.34 5.43
C PHE A 385 1.81 16.29 6.55
N GLU A 386 1.16 15.13 6.28
CA GLU A 386 1.03 14.04 7.27
C GLU A 386 2.36 13.42 7.71
N LYS A 387 3.46 13.69 7.00
CA LYS A 387 4.81 13.21 7.33
C LYS A 387 5.64 14.23 8.12
N GLY A 388 5.13 15.44 8.28
CA GLY A 388 5.82 16.54 8.96
C GLY A 388 6.76 17.29 8.00
N LEU A 389 6.50 18.56 7.83
CA LEU A 389 7.28 19.45 6.98
C LEU A 389 8.22 20.32 7.80
N ASP A 390 9.30 20.77 7.15
CA ASP A 390 10.30 21.63 7.76
C ASP A 390 9.84 23.10 7.79
N ILE A 391 9.96 23.74 8.96
CA ILE A 391 9.60 25.14 9.13
C ILE A 391 10.53 26.11 8.38
N VAL A 392 11.76 25.70 8.07
CA VAL A 392 12.73 26.53 7.32
C VAL A 392 12.40 26.49 5.84
N THR A 393 12.20 25.30 5.28
CA THR A 393 11.86 25.08 3.86
C THR A 393 10.57 25.83 3.47
N CYS A 394 9.66 26.07 4.42
CA CYS A 394 8.42 26.81 4.19
C CYS A 394 8.66 28.20 3.56
N LEU A 395 9.64 28.98 4.03
CA LEU A 395 9.97 30.29 3.45
C LEU A 395 10.73 30.18 2.13
N GLU A 396 11.66 29.25 2.03
CA GLU A 396 12.45 29.02 0.81
C GLU A 396 11.54 28.67 -0.37
N ALA A 397 10.55 27.79 -0.14
CA ALA A 397 9.55 27.42 -1.13
C ALA A 397 8.67 28.61 -1.55
N LEU A 398 8.25 29.43 -0.57
CA LEU A 398 7.47 30.64 -0.84
C LEU A 398 8.25 31.66 -1.70
N ASP A 399 9.53 31.87 -1.39
CA ASP A 399 10.41 32.74 -2.16
C ASP A 399 10.67 32.18 -3.56
N ARG A 400 10.80 30.84 -3.70
CA ARG A 400 10.93 30.21 -5.02
C ARG A 400 9.70 30.42 -5.89
N ALA A 401 8.50 30.30 -5.34
CA ALA A 401 7.27 30.60 -6.08
C ALA A 401 7.20 32.06 -6.52
N ALA A 402 7.58 32.99 -5.65
CA ALA A 402 7.67 34.41 -5.98
C ALA A 402 8.69 34.68 -7.09
N GLN A 403 9.88 34.07 -7.02
CA GLN A 403 10.90 34.18 -8.07
C GLN A 403 10.38 33.68 -9.42
N LEU A 404 9.66 32.53 -9.43
CA LEU A 404 9.08 31.98 -10.66
C LEU A 404 8.04 32.91 -11.27
N VAL A 405 7.21 33.57 -10.47
CA VAL A 405 6.28 34.61 -10.97
C VAL A 405 7.03 35.74 -11.69
N GLU A 406 8.13 36.21 -11.11
CA GLU A 406 8.95 37.29 -11.71
C GLU A 406 9.68 36.79 -12.97
N GLU A 407 10.25 35.60 -12.96
CA GLU A 407 10.94 34.99 -14.10
C GLU A 407 10.00 34.78 -15.30
N LEU A 408 8.73 34.40 -15.02
CA LEU A 408 7.72 34.21 -16.06
C LEU A 408 7.02 35.52 -16.49
N GLY A 409 7.28 36.64 -15.81
CA GLY A 409 6.57 37.90 -16.04
C GLY A 409 5.07 37.80 -15.73
N ALA A 410 4.69 36.86 -14.87
CA ALA A 410 3.30 36.54 -14.54
C ALA A 410 2.67 37.51 -13.53
N GLY A 411 3.45 38.40 -12.92
CA GLY A 411 2.97 39.38 -11.93
C GLY A 411 4.10 40.15 -11.29
N LYS A 412 3.76 41.04 -10.35
CA LYS A 412 4.72 41.85 -9.55
C LYS A 412 4.62 41.45 -8.09
N VAL A 413 5.70 40.96 -7.52
CA VAL A 413 5.76 40.55 -6.10
C VAL A 413 5.82 41.79 -5.22
N CYS A 414 4.96 41.86 -4.20
CA CYS A 414 4.92 42.96 -3.21
C CYS A 414 6.13 42.89 -2.27
N LYS A 415 6.53 44.06 -1.74
CA LYS A 415 7.64 44.19 -0.79
C LYS A 415 7.35 43.49 0.53
N GLY A 416 8.28 42.65 0.96
CA GLY A 416 8.24 41.92 2.23
C GLY A 416 7.38 40.66 2.20
N VAL A 417 7.62 39.85 3.21
CA VAL A 417 6.92 38.59 3.49
C VAL A 417 6.06 38.76 4.76
N ILE A 418 4.86 38.21 4.76
CA ILE A 418 4.08 38.09 5.99
C ILE A 418 4.42 36.70 6.56
N ASP A 419 5.10 36.67 7.69
CA ASP A 419 5.54 35.45 8.36
C ASP A 419 5.03 35.42 9.80
N ARG A 420 4.29 34.40 10.15
CA ARG A 420 3.78 34.11 11.48
C ARG A 420 4.36 32.78 11.96
N CYS A 421 5.43 32.89 12.77
CA CYS A 421 6.11 31.71 13.32
C CYS A 421 5.89 31.65 14.84
N ALA A 422 5.44 30.55 15.37
CA ALA A 422 5.16 30.33 16.79
C ALA A 422 6.43 29.88 17.54
N GLY A 423 7.43 30.77 17.55
CA GLY A 423 8.69 30.54 18.25
C GLY A 423 9.84 30.03 17.37
N GLU A 424 11.06 30.31 17.81
CA GLU A 424 12.27 29.76 17.21
C GLU A 424 12.43 28.32 17.67
N LYS A 425 12.69 27.42 16.73
CA LYS A 425 13.01 26.02 17.05
C LYS A 425 14.45 25.96 17.54
N GLU A 426 14.65 25.58 18.81
CA GLU A 426 15.99 25.33 19.32
C GLU A 426 16.74 24.32 18.42
N GLU A 427 18.02 24.59 18.23
CA GLU A 427 18.90 23.72 17.45
C GLU A 427 18.99 22.33 18.12
N ARG A 428 18.55 21.30 17.40
CA ARG A 428 18.57 19.92 17.93
C ARG A 428 20.01 19.41 18.02
N ARG A 429 20.42 18.97 19.20
CA ARG A 429 21.71 18.34 19.44
C ARG A 429 21.49 16.89 19.85
N ILE A 430 22.02 15.97 19.08
CA ILE A 430 21.90 14.52 19.32
C ILE A 430 23.20 14.02 19.92
N SER A 431 23.16 13.60 21.19
CA SER A 431 24.31 13.03 21.87
C SER A 431 24.71 11.69 21.26
N CYS A 432 25.95 11.60 20.78
CA CYS A 432 26.52 10.37 20.24
C CYS A 432 28.06 10.42 20.24
N SER A 433 28.69 9.26 20.20
CA SER A 433 30.15 9.13 20.14
C SER A 433 30.53 8.10 19.06
N VAL A 434 31.76 8.26 18.54
CA VAL A 434 32.33 7.33 17.54
C VAL A 434 32.37 5.89 18.07
N GLU A 435 32.79 5.69 19.32
CA GLU A 435 32.81 4.36 19.94
C GLU A 435 31.41 3.78 20.12
N GLY A 436 30.43 4.61 20.55
CA GLY A 436 29.05 4.20 20.72
C GLY A 436 28.42 3.75 19.40
N ILE A 437 28.63 4.49 18.32
CA ILE A 437 28.13 4.17 16.98
C ILE A 437 28.79 2.88 16.46
N ASN A 438 30.11 2.75 16.56
CA ASN A 438 30.86 1.54 16.15
C ASN A 438 30.35 0.29 16.90
N THR A 439 30.14 0.43 18.20
CA THR A 439 29.62 -0.67 19.04
C THR A 439 28.20 -1.03 18.66
N PHE A 440 27.33 -0.03 18.39
CA PHE A 440 25.93 -0.23 18.06
C PHE A 440 25.75 -0.92 16.70
N ILE A 441 26.51 -0.49 15.69
CA ILE A 441 26.43 -1.07 14.33
C ILE A 441 27.24 -2.37 14.23
N GLY A 442 28.32 -2.51 15.00
CA GLY A 442 29.28 -3.62 14.92
C GLY A 442 30.36 -3.43 13.85
N ILE A 443 30.76 -2.18 13.59
CA ILE A 443 31.80 -1.80 12.62
C ILE A 443 33.04 -1.20 13.31
N SER A 444 34.00 -0.77 12.51
CA SER A 444 35.22 -0.10 12.97
C SER A 444 35.55 1.10 12.07
N ALA A 445 34.57 1.98 11.90
CA ALA A 445 34.75 3.21 11.13
C ALA A 445 35.51 4.25 11.94
N THR A 446 36.38 5.01 11.28
CA THR A 446 37.14 6.11 11.90
C THR A 446 36.22 7.34 12.10
N GLN A 447 36.62 8.24 13.00
CA GLN A 447 35.92 9.51 13.19
C GLN A 447 35.80 10.29 11.88
N GLN A 448 36.89 10.37 11.11
CA GLN A 448 36.94 11.10 9.85
C GLN A 448 35.94 10.54 8.80
N GLU A 449 35.81 9.22 8.72
CA GLU A 449 34.82 8.59 7.81
C GLU A 449 33.41 8.95 8.22
N MET A 450 33.08 8.91 9.51
CA MET A 450 31.77 9.28 10.03
C MET A 450 31.47 10.78 9.82
N GLU A 451 32.47 11.64 10.06
CA GLU A 451 32.35 13.09 9.83
C GLU A 451 32.10 13.41 8.35
N ASN A 452 32.78 12.74 7.44
CA ASN A 452 32.59 12.91 6.01
C ASN A 452 31.15 12.54 5.60
N ILE A 453 30.69 11.34 6.00
CA ILE A 453 29.31 10.89 5.71
C ILE A 453 28.27 11.89 6.25
N LEU A 454 28.41 12.30 7.50
CA LEU A 454 27.45 13.21 8.13
C LEU A 454 27.50 14.61 7.52
N THR A 455 28.67 15.10 7.11
CA THR A 455 28.81 16.41 6.45
C THR A 455 28.19 16.40 5.07
N ASP A 456 28.38 15.32 4.31
CA ASP A 456 27.74 15.14 3.01
C ASP A 456 26.19 15.12 3.12
N LEU A 457 25.68 14.59 4.25
CA LEU A 457 24.24 14.62 4.62
C LEU A 457 23.79 15.97 5.22
N GLU A 458 24.59 17.02 5.13
CA GLU A 458 24.33 18.36 5.70
C GLU A 458 24.19 18.35 7.24
N CYS A 459 24.58 17.27 7.92
CA CYS A 459 24.69 17.27 9.37
C CYS A 459 25.98 18.00 9.80
N ARG A 460 25.98 18.54 11.02
CA ARG A 460 27.16 19.17 11.63
C ARG A 460 27.67 18.27 12.76
N PRO A 461 28.66 17.40 12.50
CA PRO A 461 29.23 16.54 13.52
C PRO A 461 30.17 17.34 14.47
N HIS A 462 30.04 17.13 15.75
CA HIS A 462 30.87 17.67 16.82
C HIS A 462 31.26 16.54 17.79
N PHE A 463 31.91 15.49 17.28
CA PHE A 463 32.26 14.30 18.07
C PHE A 463 33.17 14.60 19.26
N ASP A 464 34.05 15.59 19.14
CA ASP A 464 34.89 16.03 20.26
C ASP A 464 34.04 16.61 21.42
N ALA A 465 32.88 17.16 21.12
CA ALA A 465 31.91 17.66 22.09
C ALA A 465 30.77 16.64 22.38
N GLY A 466 30.78 15.49 21.75
CA GLY A 466 29.88 14.37 22.01
C GLY A 466 28.47 14.52 21.41
N TYR A 467 28.31 15.28 20.34
CA TYR A 467 26.99 15.43 19.68
C TYR A 467 27.09 15.68 18.18
N VAL A 468 25.95 15.49 17.50
CA VAL A 468 25.73 15.86 16.07
C VAL A 468 24.50 16.76 15.99
N ILE A 469 24.52 17.75 15.08
CA ILE A 469 23.39 18.62 14.77
C ILE A 469 22.86 18.23 13.41
N PRO A 470 21.64 17.69 13.30
CA PRO A 470 21.01 17.37 12.02
C PRO A 470 20.49 18.63 11.33
N PRO A 471 20.36 18.65 10.00
CA PRO A 471 19.68 19.73 9.29
C PRO A 471 18.17 19.75 9.62
N SER A 472 17.54 20.91 9.47
CA SER A 472 16.13 21.13 9.86
C SER A 472 15.15 20.22 9.13
N PHE A 473 15.42 19.94 7.86
CA PHE A 473 14.58 19.08 7.02
C PHE A 473 14.61 17.58 7.39
N ARG A 474 15.60 17.13 8.19
CA ARG A 474 15.68 15.76 8.73
C ARG A 474 14.95 15.70 10.07
N GLY A 475 13.61 15.78 9.98
CA GLY A 475 12.74 15.68 11.17
C GLY A 475 12.78 14.32 11.88
N ASP A 476 13.24 13.29 11.20
CA ASP A 476 13.39 11.90 11.64
C ASP A 476 14.61 11.66 12.54
N LEU A 477 15.66 12.46 12.43
CA LEU A 477 16.86 12.32 13.25
C LEU A 477 16.62 12.84 14.67
N LEU A 478 16.34 11.95 15.61
CA LEU A 478 15.94 12.26 16.98
C LEU A 478 16.90 11.73 18.04
N CYS A 479 17.61 10.65 17.78
CA CYS A 479 18.47 9.97 18.74
C CYS A 479 19.76 9.43 18.10
N SER A 480 20.66 8.89 18.93
CA SER A 480 21.94 8.35 18.46
C SER A 480 21.79 7.16 17.51
N ALA A 481 20.70 6.39 17.62
CA ALA A 481 20.44 5.29 16.71
C ALA A 481 20.17 5.78 15.29
N ASP A 482 19.46 6.92 15.14
CA ASP A 482 19.18 7.53 13.84
C ASP A 482 20.49 8.03 13.18
N ILE A 483 21.41 8.60 13.96
CA ILE A 483 22.74 8.98 13.45
C ILE A 483 23.53 7.75 13.04
N ALA A 484 23.44 6.67 13.82
CA ALA A 484 24.09 5.41 13.48
C ALA A 484 23.54 4.80 12.20
N GLU A 485 22.22 4.90 11.96
CA GLU A 485 21.58 4.48 10.69
C GLU A 485 22.14 5.25 9.51
N GLU A 486 22.26 6.58 9.60
CA GLU A 486 22.84 7.39 8.53
C GLU A 486 24.27 6.97 8.18
N ILE A 487 25.07 6.70 9.19
CA ILE A 487 26.43 6.17 8.97
C ILE A 487 26.40 4.77 8.35
N ALA A 488 25.55 3.87 8.84
CA ALA A 488 25.42 2.51 8.32
C ALA A 488 25.01 2.47 6.85
N ARG A 489 24.06 3.34 6.45
CA ARG A 489 23.58 3.45 5.05
C ARG A 489 24.73 3.70 4.07
N PHE A 490 25.60 4.67 4.37
CA PHE A 490 26.71 5.07 3.50
C PHE A 490 28.03 4.33 3.75
N TYR A 491 28.21 3.76 4.94
CA TYR A 491 29.24 2.76 5.17
C TYR A 491 28.99 1.52 4.31
N GLY A 492 27.71 1.14 4.16
CA GLY A 492 27.18 0.06 3.35
C GLY A 492 26.83 -1.17 4.17
N TYR A 493 25.57 -1.50 4.25
CA TYR A 493 25.06 -2.68 4.96
C TYR A 493 25.73 -3.98 4.52
N ASN A 494 26.12 -4.09 3.25
CA ASN A 494 26.80 -5.26 2.69
C ASN A 494 28.18 -5.51 3.29
N LYS A 495 28.80 -4.51 3.92
CA LYS A 495 30.12 -4.59 4.54
C LYS A 495 30.04 -4.97 6.02
N ILE A 496 28.83 -4.98 6.60
CA ILE A 496 28.62 -5.34 8.00
C ILE A 496 28.61 -6.85 8.11
N GLU A 497 29.57 -7.41 8.87
CA GLU A 497 29.66 -8.85 9.08
C GLU A 497 28.51 -9.37 9.93
N SER A 498 27.84 -10.43 9.45
CA SER A 498 26.87 -11.17 10.27
C SER A 498 27.59 -11.92 11.38
N ARG A 499 27.28 -11.61 12.63
CA ARG A 499 27.88 -12.24 13.82
C ARG A 499 26.78 -12.93 14.63
N LEU A 500 27.15 -14.06 15.25
CA LEU A 500 26.29 -14.67 16.27
C LEU A 500 26.26 -13.78 17.51
N LEU A 501 25.11 -13.79 18.20
CA LEU A 501 24.99 -13.11 19.49
C LEU A 501 26.09 -13.56 20.44
N THR A 502 26.90 -12.61 20.92
CA THR A 502 27.92 -12.83 21.95
C THR A 502 27.40 -12.27 23.25
N GLY A 503 27.38 -13.07 24.31
CA GLY A 503 26.96 -12.61 25.63
C GLY A 503 26.87 -13.77 26.61
N CYS A 504 27.16 -13.50 27.87
CA CYS A 504 27.04 -14.46 28.96
C CYS A 504 25.60 -14.65 29.47
N ALA A 505 24.65 -13.92 28.96
CA ALA A 505 23.22 -13.98 29.36
C ALA A 505 22.33 -14.66 28.32
N THR A 506 22.86 -15.60 27.54
CA THR A 506 22.01 -16.40 26.66
C THR A 506 21.10 -17.29 27.50
N THR A 507 19.86 -16.94 27.62
CA THR A 507 18.85 -17.86 28.10
C THR A 507 18.67 -18.95 27.04
N LEU A 508 18.93 -20.20 27.42
CA LEU A 508 18.53 -21.33 26.59
C LEU A 508 17.02 -21.24 26.40
N GLY A 509 16.61 -20.85 25.20
CA GLY A 509 15.19 -20.88 24.85
C GLY A 509 14.64 -22.28 25.02
N HIS A 510 13.49 -22.42 25.67
CA HIS A 510 12.79 -23.70 25.76
C HIS A 510 11.29 -23.50 25.50
N ARG A 511 10.67 -24.55 25.01
CA ARG A 511 9.21 -24.55 24.82
C ARG A 511 8.54 -24.64 26.17
N ASN A 512 7.52 -23.81 26.38
CA ASN A 512 6.66 -23.92 27.57
C ASN A 512 5.78 -25.19 27.50
N ARG A 513 5.05 -25.47 28.60
CA ARG A 513 4.22 -26.69 28.69
C ARG A 513 3.20 -26.76 27.56
N LYS A 514 2.51 -25.65 27.24
CA LYS A 514 1.52 -25.58 26.19
C LYS A 514 2.11 -25.92 24.82
N GLN A 515 3.25 -25.31 24.46
CA GLN A 515 3.94 -25.57 23.21
C GLN A 515 4.42 -27.03 23.11
N LYS A 516 4.91 -27.62 24.20
CA LYS A 516 5.30 -29.04 24.22
C LYS A 516 4.12 -29.97 23.97
N ILE A 517 2.95 -29.65 24.52
CA ILE A 517 1.72 -30.42 24.31
C ILE A 517 1.24 -30.29 22.86
N GLN A 518 1.20 -29.08 22.30
CA GLN A 518 0.85 -28.85 20.90
C GLN A 518 1.77 -29.64 19.96
N ASP A 519 3.09 -29.61 20.20
CA ASP A 519 4.05 -30.37 19.39
C ASP A 519 3.81 -31.88 19.51
N ARG A 520 3.47 -32.34 20.71
CA ARG A 520 3.15 -33.76 20.91
C ARG A 520 1.89 -34.15 20.16
N ILE A 521 0.84 -33.32 20.18
CA ILE A 521 -0.39 -33.56 19.43
C ILE A 521 -0.08 -33.55 17.91
N ARG A 522 0.69 -32.57 17.40
CA ARG A 522 1.07 -32.54 15.97
C ARG A 522 1.78 -33.82 15.55
N LYS A 523 2.76 -34.26 16.33
CA LYS A 523 3.49 -35.51 16.06
C LYS A 523 2.58 -36.73 16.06
N LEU A 524 1.61 -36.78 16.97
CA LEU A 524 0.65 -37.88 17.04
C LEU A 524 -0.30 -37.85 15.83
N MET A 525 -0.85 -36.68 15.48
CA MET A 525 -1.74 -36.55 14.32
C MET A 525 -1.03 -36.88 13.01
N THR A 526 0.19 -36.40 12.81
CA THR A 526 0.98 -36.78 11.63
C THR A 526 1.33 -38.28 11.61
N GLY A 527 1.59 -38.88 12.79
CA GLY A 527 1.82 -40.33 12.93
C GLY A 527 0.57 -41.17 12.64
N LEU A 528 -0.63 -40.61 12.82
CA LEU A 528 -1.91 -41.20 12.41
C LEU A 528 -2.25 -41.00 10.94
N GLY A 529 -1.41 -40.28 10.18
CA GLY A 529 -1.61 -40.03 8.75
C GLY A 529 -2.37 -38.75 8.41
N TYR A 530 -2.61 -37.89 9.39
CA TYR A 530 -3.25 -36.59 9.14
C TYR A 530 -2.22 -35.55 8.69
N ASN A 531 -2.60 -34.71 7.72
CA ASN A 531 -1.84 -33.57 7.30
C ASN A 531 -2.30 -32.30 8.05
N GLU A 532 -1.34 -31.49 8.51
CA GLU A 532 -1.66 -30.22 9.16
C GLU A 532 -2.14 -29.23 8.11
N MET A 533 -3.29 -28.58 8.36
CA MET A 533 -3.80 -27.48 7.56
C MET A 533 -3.67 -26.17 8.35
N LEU A 534 -3.61 -25.05 7.65
CA LEU A 534 -3.66 -23.71 8.20
C LEU A 534 -4.75 -22.94 7.48
N THR A 535 -5.77 -22.55 8.21
CA THR A 535 -6.94 -21.88 7.65
C THR A 535 -7.14 -20.49 8.24
N PHE A 536 -7.83 -19.63 7.50
CA PHE A 536 -8.17 -18.29 8.00
C PHE A 536 -9.14 -18.36 9.19
N SER A 537 -8.95 -17.45 10.13
CA SER A 537 -9.90 -17.25 11.23
C SER A 537 -11.17 -16.49 10.82
N PHE A 538 -11.16 -15.94 9.61
CA PHE A 538 -12.29 -15.22 9.02
C PHE A 538 -13.10 -16.16 8.14
N VAL A 539 -14.43 -16.06 8.24
CA VAL A 539 -15.38 -16.88 7.47
C VAL A 539 -16.56 -16.02 7.01
N SER A 540 -17.34 -16.56 6.07
CA SER A 540 -18.62 -15.97 5.66
C SER A 540 -19.72 -16.25 6.69
N PRO A 541 -20.64 -15.32 6.94
CA PRO A 541 -21.88 -15.60 7.72
C PRO A 541 -22.72 -16.75 7.14
N SER A 542 -22.59 -17.02 5.84
CA SER A 542 -23.32 -18.10 5.16
C SER A 542 -22.98 -19.50 5.69
N VAL A 543 -21.82 -19.68 6.37
CA VAL A 543 -21.41 -20.97 6.96
C VAL A 543 -22.40 -21.50 7.97
N PHE A 544 -23.08 -20.62 8.68
CA PHE A 544 -24.10 -21.02 9.69
C PHE A 544 -25.31 -21.71 9.05
N GLY A 545 -25.77 -21.18 7.92
CA GLY A 545 -26.84 -21.80 7.12
C GLY A 545 -26.38 -23.11 6.47
N LYS A 546 -25.12 -23.18 6.01
CA LYS A 546 -24.54 -24.43 5.48
C LYS A 546 -24.45 -25.52 6.55
N LEU A 547 -24.18 -25.16 7.82
CA LEU A 547 -24.15 -26.10 8.97
C LEU A 547 -25.54 -26.40 9.56
N ASN A 548 -26.63 -25.87 9.02
CA ASN A 548 -27.97 -25.96 9.57
C ASN A 548 -28.07 -25.51 11.05
N LEU A 549 -27.27 -24.51 11.44
CA LEU A 549 -27.39 -23.98 12.80
C LEU A 549 -28.76 -23.29 13.00
N PRO A 550 -29.49 -23.56 14.11
CA PRO A 550 -30.69 -22.84 14.47
C PRO A 550 -30.46 -21.32 14.55
N GLU A 551 -31.47 -20.51 14.35
CA GLU A 551 -31.38 -19.03 14.40
C GLU A 551 -30.93 -18.55 15.80
N GLU A 552 -31.36 -19.23 16.86
CA GLU A 552 -31.06 -18.95 18.25
C GLU A 552 -29.72 -19.55 18.75
N SER A 553 -28.94 -20.14 17.87
CA SER A 553 -27.65 -20.74 18.26
C SER A 553 -26.61 -19.68 18.63
N ASP A 554 -26.01 -19.81 19.81
CA ASP A 554 -24.90 -18.95 20.27
C ASP A 554 -23.72 -18.90 19.28
N LEU A 555 -23.53 -19.94 18.46
CA LEU A 555 -22.51 -19.97 17.43
C LEU A 555 -22.75 -18.97 16.30
N ARG A 556 -23.96 -18.43 16.14
CA ARG A 556 -24.27 -17.38 15.17
C ARG A 556 -23.87 -15.98 15.64
N ASP A 557 -23.67 -15.79 16.94
CA ASP A 557 -23.26 -14.51 17.50
C ASP A 557 -21.75 -14.27 17.32
N ALA A 558 -21.34 -14.09 16.07
CA ALA A 558 -19.95 -13.90 15.69
C ALA A 558 -19.52 -12.43 15.75
N VAL A 559 -18.23 -12.22 15.95
CA VAL A 559 -17.59 -10.89 15.83
C VAL A 559 -17.54 -10.49 14.36
N VAL A 560 -18.12 -9.33 14.04
CA VAL A 560 -18.14 -8.78 12.67
C VAL A 560 -16.91 -7.91 12.46
N ILE A 561 -16.26 -8.07 11.31
CA ILE A 561 -15.11 -7.26 10.88
C ILE A 561 -15.63 -5.92 10.32
N GLN A 562 -15.10 -4.82 10.80
CA GLN A 562 -15.55 -3.48 10.38
C GLN A 562 -15.27 -3.18 8.91
N ASN A 563 -14.09 -3.58 8.39
CA ASN A 563 -13.66 -3.36 7.01
C ASN A 563 -13.18 -4.69 6.40
N PRO A 564 -14.09 -5.65 6.11
CA PRO A 564 -13.70 -6.94 5.56
C PRO A 564 -13.23 -6.80 4.12
N LEU A 565 -12.37 -7.71 3.67
CA LEU A 565 -11.95 -7.81 2.26
C LEU A 565 -13.11 -8.20 1.32
N GLY A 566 -14.14 -8.84 1.87
CA GLY A 566 -15.35 -9.25 1.19
C GLY A 566 -16.27 -9.99 2.16
N GLU A 567 -17.49 -10.32 1.73
CA GLU A 567 -18.48 -11.02 2.55
C GLU A 567 -17.97 -12.39 3.02
N ASP A 568 -17.16 -13.06 2.20
CA ASP A 568 -16.59 -14.38 2.50
C ASP A 568 -15.64 -14.39 3.71
N TYR A 569 -15.15 -13.23 4.14
CA TYR A 569 -14.22 -13.06 5.26
C TYR A 569 -14.68 -11.98 6.24
N SER A 570 -15.99 -11.86 6.44
CA SER A 570 -16.59 -10.74 7.18
C SER A 570 -16.81 -10.97 8.67
N ILE A 571 -16.68 -12.21 9.15
CA ILE A 571 -16.81 -12.54 10.57
C ILE A 571 -15.68 -13.43 11.07
N LEU A 572 -15.40 -13.37 12.39
CA LEU A 572 -14.52 -14.33 13.04
C LEU A 572 -15.26 -15.66 13.26
N ARG A 573 -14.59 -16.78 12.99
CA ARG A 573 -15.18 -18.12 13.15
C ARG A 573 -15.48 -18.44 14.61
N THR A 574 -16.66 -18.97 14.87
CA THR A 574 -17.12 -19.48 16.19
C THR A 574 -16.98 -20.99 16.31
N THR A 575 -16.74 -21.68 15.21
CA THR A 575 -16.47 -23.12 15.12
C THR A 575 -15.44 -23.40 14.04
N MET A 576 -14.69 -24.49 14.17
CA MET A 576 -13.66 -24.91 13.22
C MET A 576 -14.18 -25.72 12.02
N LEU A 577 -15.41 -26.24 12.12
CA LEU A 577 -15.98 -27.13 11.10
C LEU A 577 -16.03 -26.53 9.69
N PRO A 578 -16.43 -25.26 9.49
CA PRO A 578 -16.42 -24.66 8.15
C PRO A 578 -15.06 -24.75 7.47
N SER A 579 -14.00 -24.38 8.21
CA SER A 579 -12.63 -24.40 7.68
C SER A 579 -12.15 -25.80 7.30
N LEU A 580 -12.48 -26.80 8.12
CA LEU A 580 -12.18 -28.20 7.82
C LEU A 580 -12.96 -28.70 6.59
N LEU A 581 -14.28 -28.46 6.56
CA LEU A 581 -15.13 -28.92 5.45
C LEU A 581 -14.78 -28.26 4.12
N GLU A 582 -14.44 -26.98 4.12
CA GLU A 582 -13.96 -26.26 2.94
C GLU A 582 -12.66 -26.86 2.42
N SER A 583 -11.70 -27.15 3.32
CA SER A 583 -10.44 -27.79 2.94
C SER A 583 -10.65 -29.20 2.40
N LEU A 584 -11.54 -29.99 2.98
CA LEU A 584 -11.88 -31.34 2.50
C LEU A 584 -12.61 -31.28 1.15
N SER A 585 -13.57 -30.36 1.00
CA SER A 585 -14.26 -30.10 -0.27
C SER A 585 -13.30 -29.74 -1.39
N ASN A 586 -12.34 -28.87 -1.11
CA ASN A 586 -11.32 -28.47 -2.07
C ASN A 586 -10.48 -29.65 -2.53
N ASN A 587 -10.04 -30.53 -1.62
CA ASN A 587 -9.34 -31.76 -1.94
C ASN A 587 -10.22 -32.69 -2.81
N HIS A 588 -11.48 -32.84 -2.44
CA HIS A 588 -12.42 -33.66 -3.21
C HIS A 588 -12.64 -33.14 -4.63
N ALA A 589 -12.79 -31.82 -4.79
CA ALA A 589 -12.91 -31.18 -6.10
C ALA A 589 -11.67 -31.42 -7.00
N HIS A 590 -10.49 -31.54 -6.39
CA HIS A 590 -9.25 -31.92 -7.06
C HIS A 590 -9.08 -33.45 -7.24
N ARG A 591 -10.14 -34.24 -7.00
CA ARG A 591 -10.17 -35.71 -7.16
C ARG A 591 -9.21 -36.46 -6.23
N VAL A 592 -8.90 -35.89 -5.07
CA VAL A 592 -8.18 -36.64 -4.03
C VAL A 592 -9.14 -37.65 -3.42
N GLU A 593 -8.80 -38.93 -3.52
CA GLU A 593 -9.69 -40.04 -3.11
C GLU A 593 -9.75 -40.22 -1.60
N GLU A 594 -8.69 -39.89 -0.88
CA GLU A 594 -8.57 -40.00 0.59
C GLU A 594 -7.91 -38.72 1.11
N ALA A 595 -8.54 -38.05 2.06
CA ALA A 595 -7.98 -36.87 2.73
C ALA A 595 -8.19 -36.95 4.24
N SER A 596 -7.12 -36.72 4.99
CA SER A 596 -7.12 -36.65 6.46
C SER A 596 -6.38 -35.40 6.88
N LEU A 597 -7.07 -34.44 7.47
CA LEU A 597 -6.57 -33.10 7.81
C LEU A 597 -6.76 -32.81 9.29
N PHE A 598 -5.85 -32.04 9.87
CA PHE A 598 -6.01 -31.52 11.24
C PHE A 598 -5.49 -30.07 11.36
N GLU A 599 -6.01 -29.36 12.36
CA GLU A 599 -5.55 -28.02 12.72
C GLU A 599 -5.68 -27.82 14.25
N ILE A 600 -4.67 -27.19 14.86
CA ILE A 600 -4.75 -26.64 16.23
C ILE A 600 -4.84 -25.13 16.07
N SER A 601 -6.01 -24.57 16.35
CA SER A 601 -6.26 -23.15 16.15
C SER A 601 -7.37 -22.62 17.06
N TYR A 602 -7.72 -21.34 16.87
CA TYR A 602 -8.66 -20.63 17.75
C TYR A 602 -10.01 -20.40 17.10
N VAL A 603 -11.04 -20.40 17.92
CA VAL A 603 -12.36 -19.82 17.64
C VAL A 603 -12.60 -18.65 18.57
N TYR A 604 -13.48 -17.75 18.17
CA TYR A 604 -13.72 -16.47 18.85
C TYR A 604 -15.20 -16.34 19.19
N LEU A 605 -15.49 -16.12 20.46
CA LEU A 605 -16.84 -16.03 20.97
C LEU A 605 -17.05 -14.67 21.63
N LYS A 606 -18.15 -14.00 21.34
CA LYS A 606 -18.51 -12.79 22.07
C LYS A 606 -18.77 -13.11 23.52
N THR A 607 -18.44 -12.18 24.39
CA THR A 607 -18.79 -12.20 25.82
C THR A 607 -19.82 -11.12 26.08
N ASP A 608 -20.50 -11.17 27.23
CA ASP A 608 -21.45 -10.14 27.64
C ASP A 608 -20.84 -8.74 27.74
N GLN A 609 -19.52 -8.65 27.81
CA GLN A 609 -18.77 -7.39 27.91
C GLN A 609 -18.26 -6.87 26.55
N TYR A 610 -18.45 -7.64 25.45
CA TYR A 610 -18.09 -7.17 24.11
C TYR A 610 -19.01 -6.00 23.69
N PRO A 611 -18.52 -4.91 23.05
CA PRO A 611 -17.18 -4.69 22.51
C PRO A 611 -16.16 -4.04 23.49
N ASN A 612 -16.51 -3.83 24.76
CA ASN A 612 -15.61 -3.19 25.73
C ASN A 612 -14.42 -4.08 26.10
N GLU A 613 -14.57 -5.40 25.98
CA GLU A 613 -13.50 -6.38 26.11
C GLU A 613 -13.32 -7.17 24.81
N LEU A 614 -12.12 -7.74 24.66
CA LEU A 614 -11.84 -8.63 23.54
C LEU A 614 -12.70 -9.91 23.62
N PRO A 615 -13.08 -10.50 22.47
CA PRO A 615 -13.81 -11.76 22.47
C PRO A 615 -13.01 -12.87 23.13
N GLU A 616 -13.70 -13.79 23.78
CA GLU A 616 -13.09 -15.01 24.30
C GLU A 616 -12.52 -15.83 23.14
N HIS A 617 -11.29 -16.28 23.26
CA HIS A 617 -10.69 -17.19 22.29
C HIS A 617 -10.49 -18.57 22.90
N ARG A 618 -10.93 -19.60 22.20
CA ARG A 618 -10.77 -21.00 22.62
C ARG A 618 -9.92 -21.76 21.61
N GLU A 619 -8.89 -22.40 22.11
CA GLU A 619 -8.04 -23.26 21.27
C GLU A 619 -8.66 -24.65 21.13
N LEU A 620 -8.80 -25.10 19.90
CA LEU A 620 -9.39 -26.39 19.55
C LEU A 620 -8.41 -27.17 18.68
N LEU A 621 -8.38 -28.48 18.88
CA LEU A 621 -7.88 -29.45 17.93
C LEU A 621 -9.05 -29.92 17.08
N THR A 622 -9.00 -29.62 15.79
CA THR A 622 -9.99 -30.10 14.84
C THR A 622 -9.29 -31.01 13.84
N PHE A 623 -9.85 -32.16 13.60
CA PHE A 623 -9.37 -33.09 12.57
C PHE A 623 -10.51 -33.85 11.96
N GLY A 624 -10.30 -34.34 10.76
CA GLY A 624 -11.28 -35.11 10.04
C GLY A 624 -10.81 -35.50 8.65
N GLY A 625 -11.65 -36.24 7.97
CA GLY A 625 -11.31 -36.71 6.65
C GLY A 625 -12.40 -37.56 6.03
N TYR A 626 -12.12 -38.03 4.85
CA TYR A 626 -12.89 -39.01 4.11
C TYR A 626 -11.95 -40.02 3.43
N ALA A 627 -12.42 -41.23 3.22
CA ALA A 627 -11.70 -42.25 2.42
C ALA A 627 -12.66 -42.95 1.48
N GLY A 628 -12.20 -43.23 0.27
CA GLY A 628 -12.94 -43.99 -0.71
C GLY A 628 -13.12 -45.46 -0.33
N ASN A 629 -14.06 -46.13 -0.99
CA ASN A 629 -14.26 -47.59 -0.88
C ASN A 629 -14.60 -48.14 0.50
N GLY A 630 -15.27 -47.36 1.37
CA GLY A 630 -15.74 -47.81 2.68
C GLY A 630 -14.64 -48.08 3.71
N LYS A 631 -13.43 -47.58 3.49
CA LYS A 631 -12.31 -47.69 4.42
C LYS A 631 -12.47 -46.81 5.69
N ALA A 632 -13.23 -45.71 5.59
CA ALA A 632 -13.54 -44.86 6.73
C ALA A 632 -14.93 -45.22 7.28
N ASP A 633 -15.00 -45.62 8.53
CA ASP A 633 -16.23 -45.80 9.29
C ASP A 633 -16.13 -45.12 10.67
N PHE A 634 -17.23 -45.16 11.44
CA PHE A 634 -17.29 -44.57 12.78
C PHE A 634 -16.26 -45.20 13.73
N PHE A 635 -16.04 -46.51 13.62
CA PHE A 635 -15.17 -47.22 14.56
C PHE A 635 -13.70 -46.98 14.26
N SER A 636 -13.32 -46.91 12.98
CA SER A 636 -11.95 -46.52 12.59
C SER A 636 -11.64 -45.13 13.04
N PHE A 637 -12.54 -44.15 12.83
CA PHE A 637 -12.36 -42.78 13.29
C PHE A 637 -12.36 -42.63 14.82
N LYS A 638 -13.19 -43.38 15.51
CA LYS A 638 -13.14 -43.53 16.98
C LYS A 638 -11.79 -44.07 17.44
N GLY A 639 -11.23 -45.04 16.74
CA GLY A 639 -9.90 -45.60 17.01
C GLY A 639 -8.79 -44.54 16.94
N ASP A 640 -8.85 -43.56 16.01
CA ASP A 640 -7.91 -42.46 15.97
C ASP A 640 -8.04 -41.56 17.22
N VAL A 641 -9.28 -41.24 17.64
CA VAL A 641 -9.52 -40.48 18.89
C VAL A 641 -8.97 -41.24 20.08
N GLU A 642 -9.26 -42.53 20.21
CA GLU A 642 -8.75 -43.39 21.31
C GLU A 642 -7.22 -43.48 21.28
N THR A 643 -6.62 -43.60 20.09
CA THR A 643 -5.15 -43.64 19.94
C THR A 643 -4.53 -42.32 20.40
N LEU A 644 -5.10 -41.17 20.01
CA LEU A 644 -4.67 -39.85 20.49
C LEU A 644 -4.74 -39.76 22.03
N LEU A 645 -5.87 -40.14 22.66
CA LEU A 645 -6.05 -40.08 24.10
C LEU A 645 -5.08 -41.01 24.83
N ASN A 646 -4.91 -42.25 24.34
CA ASN A 646 -3.98 -43.23 24.89
C ASN A 646 -2.51 -42.78 24.77
N ALA A 647 -2.13 -42.21 23.66
CA ALA A 647 -0.76 -41.68 23.44
C ALA A 647 -0.49 -40.45 24.34
N LEU A 648 -1.51 -39.62 24.62
CA LEU A 648 -1.44 -38.55 25.58
C LEU A 648 -1.51 -39.03 27.04
N LYS A 649 -1.72 -40.34 27.25
CA LYS A 649 -1.89 -40.95 28.59
C LYS A 649 -3.11 -40.43 29.37
N ILE A 650 -4.15 -40.03 28.64
CA ILE A 650 -5.44 -39.68 29.24
C ILE A 650 -6.22 -40.97 29.46
N THR A 651 -6.44 -41.34 30.72
CA THR A 651 -7.06 -42.66 31.09
C THR A 651 -8.50 -42.56 31.59
N LYS A 652 -8.93 -41.34 31.95
CA LYS A 652 -10.29 -41.11 32.50
C LYS A 652 -11.13 -40.37 31.45
N TYR A 653 -11.60 -41.10 30.47
CA TYR A 653 -12.50 -40.55 29.44
C TYR A 653 -13.70 -41.49 29.23
N GLU A 654 -14.77 -40.92 28.73
CA GLU A 654 -16.00 -41.63 28.39
C GLU A 654 -16.55 -41.06 27.09
N PHE A 655 -17.25 -41.93 26.34
CA PHE A 655 -17.99 -41.53 25.15
C PHE A 655 -19.49 -41.66 25.40
N GLU A 656 -20.21 -40.58 25.12
CA GLU A 656 -21.69 -40.58 25.22
C GLU A 656 -22.29 -40.35 23.81
N PRO A 657 -23.40 -41.00 23.45
CA PRO A 657 -24.09 -40.71 22.20
C PRO A 657 -24.54 -39.25 22.15
N GLU A 658 -24.20 -38.55 21.04
CA GLU A 658 -24.61 -37.16 20.81
C GLU A 658 -25.59 -37.10 19.64
N LYS A 659 -26.78 -36.57 19.85
CA LYS A 659 -27.88 -36.55 18.88
C LYS A 659 -28.34 -35.13 18.50
N ASN A 660 -27.88 -34.13 19.23
CA ASN A 660 -28.45 -32.77 19.20
C ASN A 660 -27.62 -31.81 18.31
N LEU A 661 -26.49 -32.24 17.75
CA LEU A 661 -25.67 -31.40 16.86
C LEU A 661 -26.24 -31.45 15.44
N PRO A 662 -26.79 -30.35 14.90
CA PRO A 662 -27.53 -30.36 13.64
C PRO A 662 -26.64 -30.65 12.42
N TYR A 663 -25.33 -30.49 12.56
CA TYR A 663 -24.34 -30.73 11.53
C TYR A 663 -23.66 -32.11 11.60
N MET A 664 -24.03 -32.92 12.63
CA MET A 664 -23.47 -34.27 12.81
C MET A 664 -24.55 -35.34 12.62
N HIS A 665 -24.15 -36.55 12.28
CA HIS A 665 -25.07 -37.68 12.11
C HIS A 665 -25.54 -38.18 13.45
N PRO A 666 -26.89 -38.17 13.76
CA PRO A 666 -27.42 -38.45 15.12
C PRO A 666 -27.18 -39.87 15.64
N GLY A 667 -26.91 -40.84 14.74
CA GLY A 667 -26.61 -42.23 15.12
C GLY A 667 -25.12 -42.60 15.02
N ARG A 668 -24.26 -41.69 14.61
CA ARG A 668 -22.81 -41.92 14.41
C ARG A 668 -21.99 -40.77 14.95
N THR A 669 -22.39 -40.21 16.10
CA THR A 669 -21.70 -39.10 16.78
C THR A 669 -21.58 -39.38 18.25
N ALA A 670 -20.44 -39.10 18.82
CA ALA A 670 -20.17 -39.22 20.23
C ALA A 670 -19.63 -37.91 20.82
N ARG A 671 -20.06 -37.59 22.02
CA ARG A 671 -19.46 -36.57 22.87
C ARG A 671 -18.32 -37.21 23.67
N LEU A 672 -17.20 -36.54 23.74
CA LEU A 672 -16.06 -36.94 24.56
C LEU A 672 -16.13 -36.21 25.90
N LEU A 673 -16.17 -36.99 26.99
CA LEU A 673 -16.00 -36.49 28.35
C LEU A 673 -14.64 -36.90 28.89
N ILE A 674 -13.87 -35.96 29.47
CA ILE A 674 -12.61 -36.24 30.15
C ILE A 674 -12.75 -35.79 31.61
N GLY A 675 -12.62 -36.77 32.53
CA GLY A 675 -12.85 -36.49 33.95
C GLY A 675 -14.27 -35.99 34.24
N GLY A 676 -15.26 -36.44 33.48
CA GLY A 676 -16.67 -36.04 33.60
C GLY A 676 -17.01 -34.66 33.04
N LYS A 677 -16.04 -33.97 32.37
CA LYS A 677 -16.23 -32.66 31.73
C LYS A 677 -16.22 -32.79 30.21
N ASP A 678 -17.04 -31.99 29.53
CA ASP A 678 -17.11 -31.92 28.09
C ASP A 678 -15.75 -31.51 27.50
N ALA A 679 -15.18 -32.37 26.66
CA ALA A 679 -13.93 -32.15 25.97
C ALA A 679 -14.11 -31.96 24.43
N GLY A 680 -15.33 -32.13 23.92
CA GLY A 680 -15.66 -31.98 22.53
C GLY A 680 -16.51 -33.12 21.98
N PHE A 681 -16.54 -33.25 20.68
CA PHE A 681 -17.31 -34.27 19.96
C PHE A 681 -16.55 -34.80 18.74
N PHE A 682 -16.97 -35.97 18.27
CA PHE A 682 -16.48 -36.57 17.04
C PHE A 682 -17.53 -37.48 16.42
N GLY A 683 -17.44 -37.69 15.11
CA GLY A 683 -18.34 -38.58 14.38
C GLY A 683 -18.47 -38.25 12.92
N GLN A 684 -19.48 -38.82 12.28
CA GLN A 684 -19.80 -38.57 10.89
C GLN A 684 -20.51 -37.22 10.75
N ILE A 685 -20.11 -36.44 9.75
CA ILE A 685 -20.85 -35.25 9.31
C ILE A 685 -22.20 -35.69 8.77
N HIS A 686 -23.26 -34.93 9.09
CA HIS A 686 -24.59 -35.26 8.59
C HIS A 686 -24.60 -35.28 7.04
N PRO A 687 -25.17 -36.31 6.36
CA PRO A 687 -25.11 -36.42 4.88
C PRO A 687 -25.61 -35.18 4.15
N VAL A 688 -26.67 -34.51 4.63
CA VAL A 688 -27.17 -33.26 4.08
C VAL A 688 -26.14 -32.14 4.19
N ILE A 689 -25.36 -32.10 5.27
CA ILE A 689 -24.29 -31.11 5.46
C ILE A 689 -23.12 -31.42 4.56
N ALA A 690 -22.69 -32.69 4.49
CA ALA A 690 -21.64 -33.12 3.57
C ALA A 690 -21.98 -32.72 2.13
N GLN A 691 -23.23 -32.92 1.69
CA GLN A 691 -23.71 -32.49 0.38
C GLN A 691 -23.64 -30.96 0.20
N LYS A 692 -24.06 -30.15 1.20
CA LYS A 692 -23.98 -28.68 1.13
C LYS A 692 -22.56 -28.14 1.02
N TRP A 693 -21.59 -28.91 1.46
CA TRP A 693 -20.17 -28.59 1.41
C TRP A 693 -19.42 -29.31 0.28
N ASP A 694 -20.13 -30.03 -0.60
CA ASP A 694 -19.53 -30.83 -1.67
C ASP A 694 -18.47 -31.82 -1.17
N CYS A 695 -18.69 -32.36 0.03
CA CYS A 695 -17.88 -33.39 0.64
C CYS A 695 -18.49 -34.79 0.42
N PRO A 696 -17.69 -35.87 0.40
CA PRO A 696 -18.21 -37.24 0.41
C PRO A 696 -19.11 -37.52 1.61
N GLU A 697 -20.13 -38.37 1.43
CA GLU A 697 -21.10 -38.70 2.48
C GLU A 697 -20.42 -39.32 3.73
N ASN A 698 -19.34 -40.07 3.54
CA ASN A 698 -18.57 -40.69 4.62
C ASN A 698 -17.46 -39.77 5.17
N THR A 699 -17.72 -38.47 5.26
CA THR A 699 -16.83 -37.49 5.91
C THR A 699 -17.03 -37.55 7.44
N PHE A 700 -15.90 -37.66 8.14
CA PHE A 700 -15.85 -37.65 9.61
C PHE A 700 -15.11 -36.41 10.11
N ALA A 701 -15.49 -35.92 11.30
CA ALA A 701 -14.84 -34.79 11.93
C ALA A 701 -14.82 -34.94 13.47
N ALA A 702 -13.78 -34.39 14.08
CA ALA A 702 -13.66 -34.24 15.53
C ALA A 702 -13.30 -32.79 15.86
N VAL A 703 -13.90 -32.27 16.91
CA VAL A 703 -13.58 -30.93 17.48
C VAL A 703 -13.36 -31.11 18.97
N LEU A 704 -12.09 -31.00 19.38
CA LEU A 704 -11.67 -31.27 20.76
C LEU A 704 -11.06 -30.02 21.40
N ARG A 705 -11.36 -29.78 22.67
CA ARG A 705 -10.79 -28.66 23.44
C ARG A 705 -9.37 -28.99 23.86
N THR A 706 -8.36 -28.22 23.38
CA THR A 706 -6.96 -28.49 23.71
C THR A 706 -6.66 -28.38 25.21
N ASN A 707 -7.33 -27.47 25.94
CA ASN A 707 -7.19 -27.37 27.41
C ASN A 707 -7.72 -28.62 28.11
N ALA A 708 -8.85 -29.18 27.69
CA ALA A 708 -9.36 -30.40 28.30
C ALA A 708 -8.40 -31.58 28.10
N LEU A 709 -7.72 -31.64 26.96
CA LEU A 709 -6.63 -32.59 26.72
C LEU A 709 -5.45 -32.29 27.66
N ALA A 710 -4.95 -31.05 27.63
CA ALA A 710 -3.73 -30.62 28.29
C ALA A 710 -3.78 -30.80 29.84
N ASP A 711 -4.93 -30.52 30.43
CA ASP A 711 -5.12 -30.60 31.87
C ASP A 711 -5.17 -32.05 32.39
N ASN A 712 -5.42 -33.02 31.50
CA ASN A 712 -5.55 -34.42 31.84
C ASN A 712 -4.43 -35.32 31.33
N ILE A 713 -3.39 -34.75 30.71
CA ILE A 713 -2.17 -35.46 30.28
C ILE A 713 -1.39 -35.94 31.52
N ILE A 714 -1.03 -37.21 31.55
CA ILE A 714 -0.08 -37.74 32.51
C ILE A 714 1.33 -37.64 31.93
N ASP A 715 2.09 -36.62 32.35
CA ASP A 715 3.45 -36.37 31.84
C ASP A 715 4.42 -37.51 32.20
N VAL A 716 4.33 -38.04 33.41
CA VAL A 716 5.18 -39.15 33.88
C VAL A 716 4.29 -40.26 34.39
N PRO A 717 4.10 -41.35 33.64
CA PRO A 717 3.34 -42.50 34.09
C PRO A 717 4.05 -43.20 35.24
N LYS A 718 3.30 -43.52 36.27
CA LYS A 718 3.83 -44.32 37.38
C LYS A 718 3.92 -45.79 36.99
N ASN A 719 5.02 -46.43 37.32
CA ASN A 719 5.19 -47.84 37.09
C ASN A 719 4.18 -48.62 37.98
N LYS A 720 3.51 -49.59 37.39
CA LYS A 720 2.73 -50.58 38.12
C LYS A 720 3.59 -51.83 38.31
N GLU A 721 3.60 -52.34 39.55
CA GLU A 721 4.22 -53.65 39.80
C GLU A 721 3.57 -54.72 38.93
N LEU A 722 4.37 -55.64 38.44
CA LEU A 722 3.84 -56.78 37.68
C LEU A 722 3.00 -57.66 38.61
N PRO A 723 1.89 -58.22 38.11
CA PRO A 723 1.08 -59.14 38.88
C PRO A 723 1.94 -60.33 39.35
N LYS A 724 1.80 -60.73 40.60
CA LYS A 724 2.53 -61.88 41.18
C LYS A 724 1.99 -63.23 40.70
N PHE A 725 0.79 -63.25 40.17
CA PHE A 725 0.10 -64.45 39.73
C PHE A 725 -0.38 -64.27 38.28
N PRO A 726 -0.46 -65.38 37.50
CA PRO A 726 -1.04 -65.34 36.17
C PRO A 726 -2.48 -64.83 36.16
N ALA A 727 -2.84 -64.04 35.11
CA ALA A 727 -4.24 -63.62 34.92
C ALA A 727 -5.17 -64.80 34.63
N VAL A 728 -6.38 -64.72 35.11
CA VAL A 728 -7.46 -65.70 34.79
C VAL A 728 -8.51 -64.97 33.97
N THR A 729 -8.74 -65.47 32.75
CA THR A 729 -9.78 -64.93 31.87
C THR A 729 -11.15 -65.56 32.20
N ARG A 730 -12.21 -64.75 32.08
CA ARG A 730 -13.61 -65.20 32.20
C ARG A 730 -14.43 -64.50 31.14
N ASP A 731 -15.24 -65.25 30.43
CA ASP A 731 -16.23 -64.71 29.50
C ASP A 731 -17.58 -64.67 30.23
N ILE A 732 -18.26 -63.53 30.09
CA ILE A 732 -19.58 -63.30 30.66
C ILE A 732 -20.54 -63.03 29.51
N ALA A 733 -21.53 -63.92 29.31
CA ALA A 733 -22.60 -63.67 28.37
C ALA A 733 -23.81 -63.08 29.10
N VAL A 734 -24.20 -61.89 28.68
CA VAL A 734 -25.35 -61.17 29.23
C VAL A 734 -26.39 -60.90 28.16
N VAL A 735 -27.66 -61.01 28.52
CA VAL A 735 -28.79 -60.62 27.65
C VAL A 735 -29.32 -59.30 28.17
N LEU A 736 -29.35 -58.29 27.34
CA LEU A 736 -29.72 -56.94 27.70
C LEU A 736 -30.69 -56.37 26.66
N ASP A 737 -31.43 -55.34 27.05
CA ASP A 737 -32.19 -54.54 26.08
C ASP A 737 -31.22 -53.89 25.05
N ALA A 738 -31.66 -53.79 23.80
CA ALA A 738 -30.86 -53.29 22.70
C ALA A 738 -30.41 -51.83 22.89
N ASN A 739 -31.06 -51.09 23.78
CA ASN A 739 -30.77 -49.67 24.10
C ASN A 739 -29.67 -49.52 25.14
N VAL A 740 -29.23 -50.60 25.81
CA VAL A 740 -28.17 -50.52 26.83
C VAL A 740 -26.81 -50.45 26.13
N PRO A 741 -26.05 -49.35 26.26
CA PRO A 741 -24.75 -49.22 25.64
C PRO A 741 -23.75 -50.23 26.22
N ALA A 742 -22.91 -50.84 25.37
CA ALA A 742 -21.86 -51.78 25.81
C ALA A 742 -20.90 -51.14 26.84
N GLY A 743 -20.56 -49.84 26.69
CA GLY A 743 -19.74 -49.09 27.65
C GLY A 743 -20.34 -48.98 29.04
N TYR A 744 -21.69 -49.05 29.18
CA TYR A 744 -22.34 -49.11 30.50
C TYR A 744 -22.05 -50.46 31.18
N VAL A 745 -22.14 -51.54 30.41
CA VAL A 745 -21.85 -52.88 30.91
C VAL A 745 -20.39 -53.02 31.32
N GLU A 746 -19.48 -52.54 30.47
CA GLU A 746 -18.04 -52.53 30.73
C GLU A 746 -17.72 -51.75 32.02
N ARG A 747 -18.35 -50.58 32.22
CA ARG A 747 -18.19 -49.76 33.43
C ARG A 747 -18.65 -50.52 34.67
N MET A 748 -19.81 -51.12 34.61
CA MET A 748 -20.35 -51.96 35.72
C MET A 748 -19.41 -53.10 36.10
N ILE A 749 -18.83 -53.78 35.08
CA ILE A 749 -17.86 -54.85 35.28
C ILE A 749 -16.57 -54.27 35.94
N ARG A 750 -16.06 -53.16 35.48
CA ARG A 750 -14.88 -52.51 36.06
C ARG A 750 -15.11 -52.07 37.50
N GLU A 751 -16.25 -51.47 37.79
CA GLU A 751 -16.62 -51.01 39.14
C GLU A 751 -16.76 -52.20 40.10
N ARG A 752 -17.38 -53.30 39.65
CA ARG A 752 -17.61 -54.50 40.49
C ARG A 752 -16.37 -55.38 40.59
N GLY A 753 -15.55 -55.43 39.56
CA GLY A 753 -14.31 -56.23 39.54
C GLY A 753 -13.22 -55.65 40.46
N GLY A 754 -13.28 -54.34 40.77
CA GLY A 754 -12.42 -53.70 41.74
C GLY A 754 -10.92 -53.85 41.40
N LYS A 755 -10.10 -54.01 42.45
CA LYS A 755 -8.63 -54.14 42.32
C LYS A 755 -8.14 -55.45 41.70
N ALA A 756 -9.02 -56.47 41.66
CA ALA A 756 -8.68 -57.77 41.07
C ALA A 756 -8.86 -57.83 39.56
N LEU A 757 -9.61 -56.89 38.97
CA LEU A 757 -9.80 -56.80 37.54
C LEU A 757 -8.62 -56.10 36.88
N GLU A 758 -7.98 -56.78 35.94
CA GLU A 758 -6.84 -56.28 35.22
C GLU A 758 -7.27 -55.57 33.92
N SER A 759 -8.15 -56.22 33.18
CA SER A 759 -8.75 -55.69 31.95
C SER A 759 -10.15 -56.21 31.71
N CYS A 760 -10.96 -55.49 30.99
CA CYS A 760 -12.24 -55.86 30.45
C CYS A 760 -12.33 -55.37 29.02
N THR A 761 -12.61 -56.28 28.08
CA THR A 761 -12.74 -56.00 26.62
C THR A 761 -14.05 -56.56 26.12
#